data_cde81045b147d0344bb3930e7d96054d
#
_entry.id   cde81045b147d0344bb3930e7d96054d
#
_cell.length_a   1.000
_cell.length_b   1.000
_cell.length_c   1.000
_cell.angle_alpha   90.00
_cell.angle_beta   90.00
_cell.angle_gamma   90.00
#
_symmetry.space_group_name_H-M   'P 1'
#
loop_
_entity.id
_entity.type
_entity.pdbx_description
1 polymer ?
#
loop_
_entity_poly.entity_id
_entity_poly.type
_entity_poly.pdbx_seq_one_letter_code
_entity_poly.pdbx_strand_id
1 'polypeptide(L)'
;MSAKVTAQVGGQTLSIESGKIAKQADGAVIVQFGETIILTAAVAAVKAKEGQEFFPLTVDYREKAAACGKFPGSYFKREGRPTEKEILTMRLTDRPIRPLFPKGWFNEVQVQSILLSADGENDPDILSILGASAALMVSDIPFAGPLGAVRVGRVGGEFIANPTHSQMAESDLDLVYVGNEKDVVMIEGGADEITEADLNDALRFAHEACQPLIVAQKELAAKIGKKKRDITLILVPDEVLKDAKKLAGSRIATALLTPGKLAREAACKAIQDEIGVKLVEKYGAEKVTKFTISQAFYYIQKEAAREMIMTTGKRLDGRGCDDLRALSSEVGMLPRAHGSAVFVRGETQAMALATLGTTEDAQNFDAWTGGQTKKQFLLHYNFPNFSVGETGRIMGPGRREIGHGALAERSLEPVIPFDKFPYAIRVTAEIMESNGSTSMASVCAGTLALMDAGVPITRPVAGISIGLCCETDENDVISDYRMLTDIIGWEDAFGDMDCKFAGTTKGITGFQLDLKLRGLPHKILAESLEKARIARLAILDSMLAVIPESRKELNKYAPRIVTVKINPEKIGALIGPGGKNIKRLVEESGCEINIEDDGTVHIYSISEDGMKIARESIEGMTAEAEIGKIYKGRVVTIKEFGAFVEFLPGKDGLVHISELSNKRVNNTEDVVNVGDEIHVKCLGVDEKGRVRLSRKAAMEDRGEAIPTEGGDTAPEGSAEPNGNTGGGESSGGDRGGRGERSERGGRGERGGDRGGDRGGRGERGGERREKPGRKEPATPAEDGKVYRAKVVSIKDFGCFVEYMPESEGLVHVSELANFRVKQVEDIVKVGDDIWVKCIGTDERGRVRFSRKAAMEEREKEQGGGEAAPAADEASKA
;
A
#
# COMPACT_ATOMS: atom_id res chain seq x y z
N MET A 1 -17.21 -30.63 30.92
CA MET A 1 -17.53 -29.48 31.78
C MET A 1 -17.02 -28.22 31.06
N SER A 2 -17.74 -27.10 31.17
CA SER A 2 -17.22 -25.80 30.73
C SER A 2 -16.75 -25.01 31.95
N ALA A 3 -15.72 -24.19 31.75
CA ALA A 3 -15.24 -23.26 32.77
C ALA A 3 -14.99 -21.89 32.15
N LYS A 4 -15.25 -20.85 32.92
CA LYS A 4 -15.01 -19.46 32.56
C LYS A 4 -14.17 -18.78 33.65
N VAL A 5 -13.22 -17.99 33.28
CA VAL A 5 -12.39 -17.12 34.12
C VAL A 5 -12.42 -15.70 33.61
N THR A 6 -12.09 -14.75 34.47
CA THR A 6 -12.06 -13.33 34.10
C THR A 6 -10.82 -12.64 34.65
N ALA A 7 -10.33 -11.64 33.96
CA ALA A 7 -9.25 -10.75 34.38
C ALA A 7 -9.63 -9.29 34.11
N GLN A 8 -9.10 -8.37 34.89
CA GLN A 8 -9.24 -6.92 34.67
C GLN A 8 -8.03 -6.40 33.93
N VAL A 9 -8.25 -5.69 32.83
CA VAL A 9 -7.20 -5.06 32.01
C VAL A 9 -7.74 -3.75 31.44
N GLY A 10 -7.00 -2.65 31.58
CA GLY A 10 -7.42 -1.35 31.06
C GLY A 10 -8.76 -0.85 31.60
N GLY A 11 -9.13 -1.24 32.83
CA GLY A 11 -10.43 -0.88 33.42
C GLY A 11 -11.62 -1.68 32.92
N GLN A 12 -11.42 -2.66 32.03
CA GLN A 12 -12.45 -3.53 31.48
C GLN A 12 -12.22 -5.00 31.85
N THR A 13 -13.29 -5.79 31.80
CA THR A 13 -13.24 -7.23 32.09
C THR A 13 -12.99 -8.04 30.80
N LEU A 14 -11.86 -8.78 30.76
CA LEU A 14 -11.61 -9.81 29.77
C LEU A 14 -12.04 -11.17 30.32
N SER A 15 -12.69 -12.00 29.51
CA SER A 15 -13.08 -13.35 29.90
C SER A 15 -12.54 -14.41 28.95
N ILE A 16 -12.17 -15.57 29.52
CA ILE A 16 -11.71 -16.75 28.79
C ILE A 16 -12.60 -17.93 29.20
N GLU A 17 -13.30 -18.55 28.24
CA GLU A 17 -14.18 -19.69 28.43
C GLU A 17 -13.71 -20.89 27.63
N SER A 18 -13.69 -22.09 28.20
CA SER A 18 -13.36 -23.33 27.50
C SER A 18 -14.36 -24.46 27.82
N GLY A 19 -14.39 -25.51 26.95
CA GLY A 19 -15.21 -26.69 27.13
C GLY A 19 -16.63 -26.60 26.54
N LYS A 20 -17.03 -25.48 25.94
CA LYS A 20 -18.36 -25.25 25.36
C LYS A 20 -18.45 -25.66 23.90
N ILE A 21 -17.52 -25.18 23.08
CA ILE A 21 -17.49 -25.40 21.63
C ILE A 21 -16.15 -26.01 21.20
N ALA A 22 -16.04 -26.46 19.95
CA ALA A 22 -14.85 -27.06 19.35
C ALA A 22 -14.26 -28.22 20.18
N LYS A 23 -15.11 -29.10 20.69
CA LYS A 23 -14.74 -30.18 21.64
C LYS A 23 -13.84 -31.28 21.06
N GLN A 24 -13.68 -31.33 19.74
CA GLN A 24 -12.78 -32.27 19.06
C GLN A 24 -11.34 -31.77 19.01
N ALA A 25 -11.10 -30.47 19.21
CA ALA A 25 -9.76 -29.91 19.31
C ALA A 25 -9.07 -30.38 20.61
N ASP A 26 -7.74 -30.45 20.60
CA ASP A 26 -6.97 -30.76 21.78
C ASP A 26 -7.18 -29.70 22.85
N GLY A 27 -7.26 -28.41 22.47
CA GLY A 27 -7.67 -27.30 23.31
C GLY A 27 -8.46 -26.29 22.53
N ALA A 28 -9.49 -25.68 23.12
CA ALA A 28 -10.26 -24.62 22.50
C ALA A 28 -10.80 -23.66 23.55
N VAL A 29 -10.74 -22.36 23.24
CA VAL A 29 -11.21 -21.29 24.12
C VAL A 29 -11.96 -20.24 23.34
N ILE A 30 -12.89 -19.57 24.02
CA ILE A 30 -13.50 -18.31 23.60
C ILE A 30 -12.87 -17.21 24.45
N VAL A 31 -12.30 -16.20 23.82
CA VAL A 31 -11.79 -14.99 24.49
C VAL A 31 -12.70 -13.83 24.12
N GLN A 32 -13.14 -13.08 25.12
CA GLN A 32 -14.04 -11.95 24.95
C GLN A 32 -13.49 -10.72 25.69
N PHE A 33 -13.49 -9.58 25.00
CA PHE A 33 -13.17 -8.26 25.54
C PHE A 33 -14.15 -7.25 24.92
N GLY A 34 -14.94 -6.57 25.74
CA GLY A 34 -16.10 -5.82 25.25
C GLY A 34 -17.09 -6.76 24.53
N GLU A 35 -17.55 -6.39 23.34
CA GLU A 35 -18.35 -7.24 22.46
C GLU A 35 -17.50 -7.93 21.37
N THR A 36 -16.16 -7.72 21.38
CA THR A 36 -15.23 -8.45 20.51
C THR A 36 -14.94 -9.85 21.07
N ILE A 37 -15.20 -10.88 20.26
CA ILE A 37 -15.13 -12.30 20.64
C ILE A 37 -14.34 -13.10 19.61
N ILE A 38 -13.34 -13.84 20.08
CA ILE A 38 -12.55 -14.77 19.28
C ILE A 38 -12.72 -16.21 19.79
N LEU A 39 -12.87 -17.15 18.86
CA LEU A 39 -12.66 -18.57 19.11
C LEU A 39 -11.24 -18.92 18.69
N THR A 40 -10.47 -19.54 19.59
CA THR A 40 -9.16 -20.13 19.25
C THR A 40 -9.14 -21.60 19.59
N ALA A 41 -8.70 -22.42 18.63
CA ALA A 41 -8.56 -23.87 18.76
C ALA A 41 -7.14 -24.32 18.43
N ALA A 42 -6.58 -25.22 19.22
CA ALA A 42 -5.27 -25.83 19.02
C ALA A 42 -5.39 -27.34 18.85
N VAL A 43 -4.70 -27.88 17.84
CA VAL A 43 -4.64 -29.31 17.54
C VAL A 43 -3.21 -29.69 17.20
N ALA A 44 -2.72 -30.81 17.70
CA ALA A 44 -1.42 -31.36 17.35
C ALA A 44 -1.55 -32.78 16.79
N ALA A 45 -0.78 -33.07 15.75
CA ALA A 45 -0.67 -34.41 15.22
C ALA A 45 -0.13 -35.37 16.28
N VAL A 46 -0.62 -36.62 16.30
CA VAL A 46 -0.21 -37.65 17.28
C VAL A 46 1.25 -38.03 17.09
N LYS A 47 1.75 -38.04 15.84
CA LYS A 47 3.14 -38.36 15.47
C LYS A 47 3.70 -37.35 14.50
N ALA A 48 5.01 -37.12 14.56
CA ALA A 48 5.71 -36.38 13.54
C ALA A 48 5.63 -37.14 12.19
N LYS A 49 5.60 -36.39 11.08
CA LYS A 49 5.71 -36.97 9.74
C LYS A 49 7.11 -37.57 9.57
N GLU A 50 7.20 -38.66 8.84
CA GLU A 50 8.49 -39.27 8.50
C GLU A 50 9.36 -38.27 7.71
N GLY A 51 10.61 -38.12 8.10
CA GLY A 51 11.52 -37.16 7.49
C GLY A 51 11.28 -35.68 7.89
N GLN A 52 10.47 -35.42 8.91
CA GLN A 52 10.26 -34.05 9.42
C GLN A 52 11.52 -33.54 10.12
N GLU A 53 12.06 -32.41 9.65
CA GLU A 53 13.34 -31.86 10.07
C GLU A 53 13.23 -30.59 10.92
N PHE A 54 12.01 -30.05 11.08
CA PHE A 54 11.74 -28.82 11.83
C PHE A 54 10.37 -28.90 12.51
N PHE A 55 10.14 -28.00 13.47
CA PHE A 55 8.84 -27.89 14.15
C PHE A 55 7.79 -27.20 13.26
N PRO A 56 6.79 -27.92 12.74
CA PRO A 56 5.78 -27.38 11.85
C PRO A 56 4.62 -26.77 12.64
N LEU A 57 4.80 -25.56 13.17
CA LEU A 57 3.74 -24.75 13.75
C LEU A 57 3.06 -23.92 12.67
N THR A 58 1.75 -24.05 12.55
CA THR A 58 0.90 -23.21 11.67
C THR A 58 -0.10 -22.45 12.53
N VAL A 59 0.00 -21.13 12.49
CA VAL A 59 -1.01 -20.24 13.07
C VAL A 59 -1.85 -19.65 11.95
N ASP A 60 -3.18 -19.72 12.09
CA ASP A 60 -4.14 -19.08 11.19
C ASP A 60 -5.09 -18.19 12.00
N TYR A 61 -5.31 -16.98 11.50
CA TYR A 61 -6.23 -16.00 12.07
C TYR A 61 -7.14 -15.49 10.97
N ARG A 62 -8.46 -15.45 11.24
CA ARG A 62 -9.44 -15.04 10.24
C ARG A 62 -10.46 -14.08 10.80
N GLU A 63 -10.60 -12.95 10.11
CA GLU A 63 -11.71 -12.03 10.32
C GLU A 63 -12.86 -12.39 9.39
N LYS A 64 -14.06 -12.45 9.94
CA LYS A 64 -15.28 -12.78 9.20
C LYS A 64 -16.17 -11.53 9.12
N ALA A 65 -16.60 -11.16 7.94
CA ALA A 65 -17.55 -10.07 7.74
C ALA A 65 -18.84 -10.25 8.57
N ALA A 66 -19.24 -11.51 8.79
CA ALA A 66 -20.36 -11.87 9.65
C ALA A 66 -20.18 -11.44 11.12
N ALA A 67 -18.94 -11.31 11.62
CA ALA A 67 -18.65 -10.83 12.97
C ALA A 67 -19.13 -9.39 13.21
N CYS A 68 -19.23 -8.58 12.14
CA CYS A 68 -19.72 -7.21 12.14
C CYS A 68 -21.11 -7.10 11.53
N GLY A 69 -21.82 -8.21 11.26
CA GLY A 69 -23.12 -8.20 10.59
C GLY A 69 -23.09 -7.71 9.14
N LYS A 70 -21.95 -7.84 8.45
CA LYS A 70 -21.74 -7.35 7.08
C LYS A 70 -21.54 -8.50 6.09
N PHE A 71 -21.72 -8.20 4.80
CA PHE A 71 -21.32 -9.09 3.71
C PHE A 71 -19.93 -8.69 3.19
N PRO A 72 -19.08 -9.63 2.78
CA PRO A 72 -17.84 -9.32 2.10
C PRO A 72 -18.09 -8.50 0.83
N GLY A 73 -17.28 -7.45 0.62
CA GLY A 73 -17.41 -6.54 -0.53
C GLY A 73 -17.09 -7.17 -1.88
N SER A 74 -16.32 -8.28 -1.90
CA SER A 74 -15.89 -8.96 -3.12
C SER A 74 -17.05 -9.52 -3.97
N TYR A 75 -16.79 -9.75 -5.26
CA TYR A 75 -17.75 -10.35 -6.20
C TYR A 75 -18.37 -11.66 -5.68
N PHE A 76 -17.53 -12.55 -5.11
CA PHE A 76 -18.00 -13.85 -4.60
C PHE A 76 -18.77 -13.76 -3.27
N LYS A 77 -18.89 -12.58 -2.67
CA LYS A 77 -19.52 -12.40 -1.35
C LYS A 77 -19.01 -13.39 -0.29
N ARG A 78 -17.72 -13.71 -0.39
CA ARG A 78 -17.01 -14.61 0.52
C ARG A 78 -15.62 -14.05 0.77
N GLU A 79 -15.09 -14.23 1.98
CA GLU A 79 -13.72 -13.90 2.32
C GLU A 79 -12.75 -14.70 1.45
N GLY A 80 -11.74 -14.03 0.92
CA GLY A 80 -10.75 -14.59 0.01
C GLY A 80 -9.44 -14.99 0.70
N ARG A 81 -8.33 -14.51 0.12
CA ARG A 81 -7.00 -14.65 0.73
C ARG A 81 -6.91 -13.83 2.00
N PRO A 82 -6.03 -14.22 2.95
CA PRO A 82 -5.79 -13.42 4.13
C PRO A 82 -5.42 -11.98 3.77
N THR A 83 -6.00 -11.03 4.50
CA THR A 83 -5.60 -9.62 4.44
C THR A 83 -4.23 -9.41 5.08
N GLU A 84 -3.62 -8.25 4.87
CA GLU A 84 -2.37 -7.87 5.53
C GLU A 84 -2.52 -7.93 7.07
N LYS A 85 -3.60 -7.35 7.62
CA LYS A 85 -3.91 -7.40 9.05
C LYS A 85 -4.00 -8.84 9.57
N GLU A 86 -4.72 -9.72 8.87
CA GLU A 86 -4.80 -11.13 9.26
C GLU A 86 -3.43 -11.81 9.27
N ILE A 87 -2.58 -11.54 8.27
CA ILE A 87 -1.22 -12.09 8.20
C ILE A 87 -0.34 -11.56 9.33
N LEU A 88 -0.43 -10.27 9.65
CA LEU A 88 0.34 -9.68 10.75
C LEU A 88 -0.12 -10.27 12.10
N THR A 89 -1.42 -10.43 12.32
CA THR A 89 -1.96 -11.08 13.54
C THR A 89 -1.52 -12.54 13.66
N MET A 90 -1.47 -13.30 12.55
CA MET A 90 -0.90 -14.66 12.55
C MET A 90 0.55 -14.65 13.04
N ARG A 91 1.36 -13.66 12.60
CA ARG A 91 2.77 -13.52 13.00
C ARG A 91 2.93 -13.07 14.44
N LEU A 92 2.10 -12.12 14.89
CA LEU A 92 2.03 -11.67 16.29
C LEU A 92 1.70 -12.84 17.24
N THR A 93 0.88 -13.78 16.79
CA THR A 93 0.50 -14.97 17.59
C THR A 93 1.56 -16.08 17.49
N ASP A 94 2.13 -16.36 16.31
CA ASP A 94 3.13 -17.42 16.11
C ASP A 94 4.41 -17.16 16.89
N ARG A 95 4.93 -15.92 16.83
CA ARG A 95 6.26 -15.55 17.35
C ARG A 95 6.42 -15.84 18.85
N PRO A 96 5.52 -15.39 19.76
CA PRO A 96 5.69 -15.60 21.18
C PRO A 96 5.40 -17.03 21.64
N ILE A 97 4.55 -17.81 20.94
CA ILE A 97 4.26 -19.18 21.36
C ILE A 97 5.31 -20.18 20.88
N ARG A 98 5.98 -19.92 19.77
CA ARG A 98 6.93 -20.86 19.12
C ARG A 98 8.09 -21.29 20.02
N PRO A 99 8.80 -20.41 20.76
CA PRO A 99 9.92 -20.80 21.62
C PRO A 99 9.49 -21.61 22.85
N LEU A 100 8.20 -21.68 23.17
CA LEU A 100 7.67 -22.37 24.35
C LEU A 100 7.34 -23.85 24.10
N PHE A 101 7.56 -24.35 22.89
CA PHE A 101 7.48 -25.78 22.58
C PHE A 101 8.81 -26.47 22.82
N PRO A 102 8.82 -27.77 23.19
CA PRO A 102 10.05 -28.50 23.44
C PRO A 102 10.94 -28.62 22.20
N LYS A 103 12.22 -28.35 22.34
CA LYS A 103 13.22 -28.53 21.27
C LYS A 103 13.29 -29.99 20.85
N GLY A 104 13.25 -30.27 19.55
CA GLY A 104 13.24 -31.62 19.01
C GLY A 104 11.87 -32.30 18.93
N TRP A 105 10.81 -31.63 19.36
CA TRP A 105 9.45 -32.10 19.16
C TRP A 105 8.90 -31.58 17.82
N PHE A 106 8.74 -32.48 16.84
CA PHE A 106 8.42 -32.10 15.46
C PHE A 106 7.02 -32.53 15.00
N ASN A 107 6.11 -32.80 15.94
CA ASN A 107 4.71 -33.03 15.60
C ASN A 107 4.10 -31.74 15.05
N GLU A 108 3.30 -31.85 13.99
CA GLU A 108 2.60 -30.70 13.42
C GLU A 108 1.59 -30.13 14.43
N VAL A 109 1.63 -28.82 14.65
CA VAL A 109 0.69 -28.08 15.50
C VAL A 109 -0.01 -27.02 14.66
N GLN A 110 -1.33 -26.98 14.78
CA GLN A 110 -2.16 -25.93 14.17
C GLN A 110 -2.91 -25.18 15.26
N VAL A 111 -2.79 -23.87 15.27
CA VAL A 111 -3.55 -22.96 16.09
C VAL A 111 -4.39 -22.08 15.16
N GLN A 112 -5.70 -22.13 15.33
CA GLN A 112 -6.64 -21.37 14.49
C GLN A 112 -7.49 -20.45 15.34
N SER A 113 -7.46 -19.16 15.03
CA SER A 113 -8.28 -18.12 15.64
C SER A 113 -9.29 -17.58 14.65
N ILE A 114 -10.54 -17.49 15.04
CA ILE A 114 -11.65 -17.02 14.22
C ILE A 114 -12.38 -15.92 14.98
N LEU A 115 -12.47 -14.74 14.38
CA LEU A 115 -13.28 -13.63 14.88
C LEU A 115 -14.76 -13.98 14.74
N LEU A 116 -15.50 -13.98 15.84
CA LEU A 116 -16.92 -14.32 15.90
C LEU A 116 -17.83 -13.09 16.11
N SER A 117 -17.32 -12.07 16.79
CA SER A 117 -18.00 -10.78 17.01
C SER A 117 -16.97 -9.68 17.08
N ALA A 118 -17.28 -8.50 16.54
CA ALA A 118 -16.44 -7.30 16.64
C ALA A 118 -17.32 -6.07 16.90
N ASP A 119 -16.92 -5.29 17.91
CA ASP A 119 -17.62 -4.05 18.32
C ASP A 119 -17.13 -2.80 17.56
N GLY A 120 -16.02 -2.93 16.80
CA GLY A 120 -15.43 -1.83 16.03
C GLY A 120 -14.52 -0.92 16.85
N GLU A 121 -14.35 -1.18 18.14
CA GLU A 121 -13.50 -0.41 19.06
C GLU A 121 -12.35 -1.22 19.63
N ASN A 122 -12.58 -2.50 19.96
CA ASN A 122 -11.56 -3.35 20.56
C ASN A 122 -10.86 -4.22 19.52
N ASP A 123 -9.55 -4.03 19.31
CA ASP A 123 -8.78 -4.81 18.35
C ASP A 123 -8.67 -6.29 18.78
N PRO A 124 -9.02 -7.24 17.90
CA PRO A 124 -9.01 -8.66 18.22
C PRO A 124 -7.62 -9.33 18.18
N ASP A 125 -6.58 -8.68 17.71
CA ASP A 125 -5.26 -9.29 17.53
C ASP A 125 -4.62 -9.78 18.84
N ILE A 126 -4.73 -8.98 19.91
CA ILE A 126 -4.28 -9.34 21.26
C ILE A 126 -5.05 -10.55 21.79
N LEU A 127 -6.35 -10.62 21.47
CA LEU A 127 -7.20 -11.74 21.88
C LEU A 127 -6.78 -13.05 21.18
N SER A 128 -6.22 -12.96 19.97
CA SER A 128 -5.67 -14.12 19.25
C SER A 128 -4.45 -14.71 19.98
N ILE A 129 -3.56 -13.86 20.48
CA ILE A 129 -2.37 -14.29 21.25
C ILE A 129 -2.79 -14.94 22.55
N LEU A 130 -3.70 -14.32 23.30
CA LEU A 130 -4.26 -14.85 24.55
C LEU A 130 -5.03 -16.15 24.32
N GLY A 131 -5.83 -16.20 23.25
CA GLY A 131 -6.55 -17.39 22.86
C GLY A 131 -5.63 -18.56 22.53
N ALA A 132 -4.55 -18.31 21.79
CA ALA A 132 -3.54 -19.32 21.45
C ALA A 132 -2.88 -19.87 22.73
N SER A 133 -2.41 -18.96 23.59
CA SER A 133 -1.81 -19.35 24.88
C SER A 133 -2.80 -20.15 25.73
N ALA A 134 -4.01 -19.69 25.93
CA ALA A 134 -5.02 -20.35 26.75
C ALA A 134 -5.47 -21.70 26.16
N ALA A 135 -5.66 -21.82 24.84
CA ALA A 135 -6.01 -23.07 24.17
C ALA A 135 -4.88 -24.12 24.33
N LEU A 136 -3.63 -23.69 24.19
CA LEU A 136 -2.48 -24.55 24.44
C LEU A 136 -2.37 -24.94 25.92
N MET A 137 -2.65 -24.04 26.87
CA MET A 137 -2.63 -24.33 28.30
C MET A 137 -3.65 -25.39 28.70
N VAL A 138 -4.90 -25.33 28.20
CA VAL A 138 -5.95 -26.29 28.54
C VAL A 138 -5.83 -27.60 27.75
N SER A 139 -5.02 -27.68 26.71
CA SER A 139 -4.77 -28.87 25.87
C SER A 139 -3.79 -29.84 26.54
N ASP A 140 -3.66 -31.04 25.96
CA ASP A 140 -2.59 -31.97 26.28
C ASP A 140 -1.30 -31.76 25.49
N ILE A 141 -1.25 -30.73 24.61
CA ILE A 141 -0.07 -30.33 23.82
C ILE A 141 1.03 -29.82 24.77
N PRO A 142 2.31 -30.24 24.60
CA PRO A 142 3.42 -29.75 25.39
C PRO A 142 3.68 -28.26 25.12
N PHE A 143 3.49 -27.43 26.12
CA PHE A 143 3.62 -25.99 26.02
C PHE A 143 4.06 -25.39 27.37
N ALA A 144 5.09 -24.55 27.34
CA ALA A 144 5.69 -23.97 28.54
C ALA A 144 5.17 -22.55 28.86
N GLY A 145 3.86 -22.31 28.60
CA GLY A 145 3.17 -21.05 28.94
C GLY A 145 2.67 -21.06 30.40
N PRO A 146 1.76 -20.12 30.75
CA PRO A 146 1.02 -19.21 29.88
C PRO A 146 1.76 -17.93 29.51
N LEU A 147 1.21 -17.23 28.51
CA LEU A 147 1.62 -15.89 28.09
C LEU A 147 0.50 -14.88 28.38
N GLY A 148 0.89 -13.69 28.88
CA GLY A 148 0.04 -12.51 28.92
C GLY A 148 0.34 -11.64 27.72
N ALA A 149 -0.69 -11.05 27.11
CA ALA A 149 -0.55 -10.13 25.97
C ALA A 149 -1.44 -8.92 26.18
N VAL A 150 -0.90 -7.73 25.93
CA VAL A 150 -1.63 -6.47 25.96
C VAL A 150 -1.12 -5.55 24.82
N ARG A 151 -2.01 -4.69 24.34
CA ARG A 151 -1.62 -3.51 23.56
C ARG A 151 -1.51 -2.34 24.53
N VAL A 152 -0.52 -1.48 24.34
CA VAL A 152 -0.35 -0.24 25.11
C VAL A 152 -0.29 0.94 24.14
N GLY A 153 -1.16 1.90 24.37
CA GLY A 153 -1.12 3.22 23.76
C GLY A 153 -0.69 4.27 24.79
N ARG A 154 -0.32 5.46 24.30
CA ARG A 154 -0.04 6.63 25.14
C ARG A 154 -0.79 7.84 24.60
N VAL A 155 -1.77 8.32 25.37
CA VAL A 155 -2.61 9.47 25.02
C VAL A 155 -2.39 10.59 26.05
N GLY A 156 -2.00 11.76 25.59
CA GLY A 156 -1.70 12.87 26.48
C GLY A 156 -0.58 12.61 27.51
N GLY A 157 0.31 11.64 27.21
CA GLY A 157 1.40 11.22 28.10
C GLY A 157 1.04 10.08 29.06
N GLU A 158 -0.22 9.65 29.13
CA GLU A 158 -0.71 8.58 29.99
C GLU A 158 -0.78 7.23 29.23
N PHE A 159 -0.26 6.15 29.83
CA PHE A 159 -0.33 4.82 29.25
C PHE A 159 -1.71 4.18 29.46
N ILE A 160 -2.23 3.57 28.41
CA ILE A 160 -3.52 2.89 28.39
C ILE A 160 -3.31 1.44 27.94
N ALA A 161 -3.78 0.47 28.74
CA ALA A 161 -3.74 -0.95 28.36
C ALA A 161 -4.99 -1.30 27.56
N ASN A 162 -4.82 -1.96 26.41
CA ASN A 162 -5.85 -2.30 25.44
C ASN A 162 -6.73 -1.09 25.05
N PRO A 163 -6.13 -0.02 24.54
CA PRO A 163 -6.86 1.16 24.08
C PRO A 163 -7.82 0.80 22.96
N THR A 164 -8.94 1.52 22.88
CA THR A 164 -9.87 1.43 21.75
C THR A 164 -9.28 2.04 20.48
N HIS A 165 -9.86 1.76 19.32
CA HIS A 165 -9.45 2.41 18.06
C HIS A 165 -9.54 3.92 18.13
N SER A 166 -10.58 4.45 18.79
CA SER A 166 -10.75 5.90 19.02
C SER A 166 -9.59 6.47 19.85
N GLN A 167 -9.13 5.78 20.88
CA GLN A 167 -7.98 6.19 21.69
C GLN A 167 -6.67 6.02 20.95
N MET A 168 -6.54 4.95 20.13
CA MET A 168 -5.34 4.74 19.30
C MET A 168 -5.14 5.84 18.25
N ALA A 169 -6.20 6.46 17.75
CA ALA A 169 -6.12 7.58 16.82
C ALA A 169 -5.45 8.85 17.43
N GLU A 170 -5.44 8.97 18.76
CA GLU A 170 -4.79 10.05 19.50
C GLU A 170 -3.47 9.63 20.15
N SER A 171 -3.08 8.37 19.99
CA SER A 171 -1.92 7.78 20.66
C SER A 171 -0.64 8.01 19.87
N ASP A 172 0.43 8.42 20.54
CA ASP A 172 1.79 8.49 19.99
C ASP A 172 2.60 7.21 20.16
N LEU A 173 1.98 6.14 20.69
CA LEU A 173 2.57 4.81 20.87
C LEU A 173 1.58 3.71 20.51
N ASP A 174 2.01 2.76 19.70
CA ASP A 174 1.35 1.47 19.48
C ASP A 174 2.31 0.35 19.84
N LEU A 175 2.16 -0.20 21.04
CA LEU A 175 3.01 -1.28 21.56
C LEU A 175 2.18 -2.54 21.79
N VAL A 176 2.42 -3.60 21.03
CA VAL A 176 2.00 -4.96 21.36
C VAL A 176 3.08 -5.60 22.21
N TYR A 177 2.72 -5.97 23.43
CA TYR A 177 3.59 -6.59 24.42
C TYR A 177 3.11 -8.00 24.76
N VAL A 178 4.03 -8.96 24.78
CA VAL A 178 3.79 -10.32 25.28
C VAL A 178 4.86 -10.67 26.29
N GLY A 179 4.43 -11.12 27.45
CA GLY A 179 5.33 -11.54 28.53
C GLY A 179 4.88 -12.81 29.22
N ASN A 180 5.79 -13.40 29.97
CA ASN A 180 5.50 -14.43 30.98
C ASN A 180 5.43 -13.77 32.38
N GLU A 181 5.50 -14.55 33.45
CA GLU A 181 5.42 -14.01 34.82
C GLU A 181 6.58 -13.06 35.20
N LYS A 182 7.72 -13.18 34.53
CA LYS A 182 8.96 -12.47 34.91
C LYS A 182 9.50 -11.58 33.79
N ASP A 183 9.41 -12.06 32.57
CA ASP A 183 10.22 -11.60 31.45
C ASP A 183 9.37 -11.22 30.25
N VAL A 184 9.94 -10.38 29.38
CA VAL A 184 9.41 -10.08 28.06
C VAL A 184 9.62 -11.28 27.13
N VAL A 185 8.65 -11.60 26.30
CA VAL A 185 8.74 -12.67 25.30
C VAL A 185 8.71 -12.11 23.90
N MET A 186 7.91 -11.07 23.64
CA MET A 186 7.81 -10.42 22.35
C MET A 186 7.34 -8.99 22.52
N ILE A 187 7.88 -8.09 21.73
CA ILE A 187 7.32 -6.77 21.48
C ILE A 187 7.26 -6.50 19.98
N GLU A 188 6.24 -5.78 19.56
CA GLU A 188 6.14 -5.24 18.20
C GLU A 188 5.31 -3.98 18.23
N GLY A 189 5.74 -2.94 17.47
CA GLY A 189 4.98 -1.71 17.44
C GLY A 189 5.66 -0.58 16.67
N GLY A 190 5.02 0.58 16.78
CA GLY A 190 5.50 1.85 16.25
C GLY A 190 5.23 2.99 17.24
N ALA A 191 5.83 4.14 16.98
CA ALA A 191 5.65 5.33 17.82
C ALA A 191 5.99 6.61 17.06
N ASP A 192 5.48 7.74 17.55
CA ASP A 192 5.73 9.06 17.01
C ASP A 192 6.96 9.70 17.66
N GLU A 193 8.12 9.10 17.44
CA GLU A 193 9.41 9.58 17.95
C GLU A 193 9.47 9.65 19.49
N ILE A 194 8.97 8.65 20.21
CA ILE A 194 9.09 8.57 21.68
C ILE A 194 10.53 8.29 22.10
N THR A 195 10.88 8.69 23.32
CA THR A 195 12.22 8.45 23.86
C THR A 195 12.42 6.98 24.27
N GLU A 196 13.66 6.52 24.35
CA GLU A 196 14.01 5.21 24.86
C GLU A 196 13.57 5.03 26.33
N ALA A 197 13.52 6.10 27.11
CA ALA A 197 13.03 6.09 28.48
C ALA A 197 11.50 5.86 28.51
N ASP A 198 10.75 6.57 27.71
CA ASP A 198 9.29 6.39 27.61
C ASP A 198 8.92 4.97 27.16
N LEU A 199 9.67 4.41 26.18
CA LEU A 199 9.44 3.03 25.76
C LEU A 199 9.75 2.04 26.91
N ASN A 200 10.80 2.25 27.68
CA ASN A 200 11.09 1.42 28.85
C ASN A 200 10.00 1.50 29.91
N ASP A 201 9.42 2.67 30.12
CA ASP A 201 8.30 2.85 31.05
C ASP A 201 7.01 2.18 30.52
N ALA A 202 6.74 2.28 29.20
CA ALA A 202 5.65 1.55 28.55
C ALA A 202 5.79 0.03 28.68
N LEU A 203 7.01 -0.51 28.54
CA LEU A 203 7.29 -1.93 28.70
C LEU A 203 7.03 -2.42 30.13
N ARG A 204 7.39 -1.62 31.14
CA ARG A 204 7.08 -1.95 32.55
C ARG A 204 5.58 -1.93 32.81
N PHE A 205 4.89 -0.87 32.36
CA PHE A 205 3.45 -0.78 32.44
C PHE A 205 2.75 -1.97 31.76
N ALA A 206 3.18 -2.34 30.55
CA ALA A 206 2.63 -3.48 29.81
C ALA A 206 2.85 -4.80 30.54
N HIS A 207 4.02 -4.99 31.15
CA HIS A 207 4.32 -6.19 31.95
C HIS A 207 3.36 -6.33 33.15
N GLU A 208 3.16 -5.25 33.89
CA GLU A 208 2.22 -5.22 35.02
C GLU A 208 0.78 -5.47 34.57
N ALA A 209 0.35 -4.82 33.47
CA ALA A 209 -0.99 -4.95 32.92
C ALA A 209 -1.31 -6.36 32.41
N CYS A 210 -0.33 -7.14 31.96
CA CYS A 210 -0.55 -8.49 31.46
C CYS A 210 -0.60 -9.58 32.54
N GLN A 211 -0.14 -9.33 33.77
CA GLN A 211 -0.07 -10.34 34.85
C GLN A 211 -1.44 -10.94 35.22
N PRO A 212 -2.54 -10.19 35.35
CA PRO A 212 -3.85 -10.77 35.63
C PRO A 212 -4.31 -11.80 34.59
N LEU A 213 -3.90 -11.63 33.33
CA LEU A 213 -4.21 -12.55 32.23
C LEU A 213 -3.48 -13.88 32.35
N ILE A 214 -2.27 -13.87 32.87
CA ILE A 214 -1.48 -15.06 33.17
C ILE A 214 -2.13 -15.87 34.32
N VAL A 215 -2.52 -15.17 35.38
CA VAL A 215 -3.21 -15.79 36.55
C VAL A 215 -4.51 -16.44 36.09
N ALA A 216 -5.34 -15.74 35.30
CA ALA A 216 -6.60 -16.27 34.80
C ALA A 216 -6.41 -17.55 33.95
N GLN A 217 -5.41 -17.59 33.10
CA GLN A 217 -5.12 -18.80 32.29
C GLN A 217 -4.66 -19.97 33.15
N LYS A 218 -3.87 -19.76 34.19
CA LYS A 218 -3.49 -20.81 35.17
C LYS A 218 -4.71 -21.33 35.91
N GLU A 219 -5.61 -20.43 36.31
CA GLU A 219 -6.89 -20.83 36.95
C GLU A 219 -7.75 -21.68 36.01
N LEU A 220 -7.87 -21.30 34.75
CA LEU A 220 -8.61 -22.04 33.74
C LEU A 220 -8.02 -23.43 33.53
N ALA A 221 -6.69 -23.51 33.38
CA ALA A 221 -5.98 -24.76 33.19
C ALA A 221 -6.12 -25.69 34.43
N ALA A 222 -6.12 -25.14 35.64
CA ALA A 222 -6.38 -25.92 36.87
C ALA A 222 -7.81 -26.49 36.93
N LYS A 223 -8.81 -25.77 36.39
CA LYS A 223 -10.21 -26.21 36.39
C LYS A 223 -10.50 -27.30 35.34
N ILE A 224 -9.94 -27.19 34.13
CA ILE A 224 -10.34 -28.04 33.00
C ILE A 224 -9.18 -28.48 32.12
N GLY A 225 -7.96 -28.12 32.44
CA GLY A 225 -6.76 -28.48 31.66
C GLY A 225 -6.56 -30.00 31.61
N LYS A 226 -6.08 -30.46 30.49
CA LYS A 226 -5.67 -31.84 30.27
C LYS A 226 -4.24 -32.07 30.73
N LYS A 227 -3.92 -33.30 31.21
CA LYS A 227 -2.52 -33.68 31.46
C LYS A 227 -1.76 -33.62 30.12
N LYS A 228 -0.58 -33.00 30.13
CA LYS A 228 0.28 -32.96 28.96
C LYS A 228 0.67 -34.37 28.52
N ARG A 229 0.62 -34.60 27.19
CA ARG A 229 0.94 -35.91 26.59
C ARG A 229 2.42 -36.21 26.71
N ASP A 230 2.76 -37.49 26.80
CA ASP A 230 4.13 -37.94 26.69
C ASP A 230 4.65 -37.69 25.26
N ILE A 231 5.89 -37.20 25.16
CA ILE A 231 6.46 -36.79 23.88
C ILE A 231 7.70 -37.57 23.52
N THR A 232 7.92 -37.79 22.22
CA THR A 232 9.18 -38.31 21.69
C THR A 232 9.91 -37.17 21.06
N LEU A 233 11.17 -36.95 21.46
CA LEU A 233 12.05 -35.93 20.90
C LEU A 233 12.91 -36.55 19.81
N ILE A 234 13.03 -35.87 18.68
CA ILE A 234 13.93 -36.22 17.57
C ILE A 234 15.20 -35.38 17.77
N LEU A 235 16.17 -35.97 18.44
CA LEU A 235 17.46 -35.34 18.75
C LEU A 235 18.62 -36.12 18.10
N VAL A 236 19.73 -35.46 17.89
CA VAL A 236 20.96 -36.13 17.47
C VAL A 236 21.41 -37.06 18.60
N PRO A 237 21.71 -38.35 18.36
CA PRO A 237 22.26 -39.21 19.39
C PRO A 237 23.56 -38.66 19.95
N ASP A 238 23.70 -38.66 21.28
CA ASP A 238 24.85 -38.07 21.98
C ASP A 238 26.19 -38.64 21.49
N GLU A 239 26.24 -39.94 21.21
CA GLU A 239 27.45 -40.59 20.68
C GLU A 239 27.85 -40.09 19.29
N VAL A 240 26.85 -39.83 18.41
CA VAL A 240 27.05 -39.27 17.08
C VAL A 240 27.56 -37.83 17.18
N LEU A 241 26.93 -37.03 18.08
CA LEU A 241 27.31 -35.64 18.33
C LEU A 241 28.72 -35.52 18.89
N LYS A 242 29.11 -36.39 19.87
CA LYS A 242 30.43 -36.42 20.43
C LYS A 242 31.52 -36.77 19.39
N ASP A 243 31.24 -37.78 18.54
CA ASP A 243 32.19 -38.15 17.50
C ASP A 243 32.27 -37.09 16.41
N ALA A 244 31.14 -36.47 16.03
CA ALA A 244 31.10 -35.36 15.09
C ALA A 244 31.96 -34.18 15.62
N LYS A 245 31.83 -33.82 16.89
CA LYS A 245 32.68 -32.79 17.54
C LYS A 245 34.16 -33.15 17.51
N LYS A 246 34.50 -34.41 17.84
CA LYS A 246 35.88 -34.89 17.79
C LYS A 246 36.48 -34.86 16.41
N LEU A 247 35.69 -35.26 15.37
CA LEU A 247 36.15 -35.22 14.00
C LEU A 247 36.26 -33.80 13.43
N ALA A 248 35.38 -32.89 13.85
CA ALA A 248 35.41 -31.48 13.44
C ALA A 248 36.63 -30.74 14.08
N GLY A 249 36.83 -30.93 15.35
CA GLY A 249 37.94 -30.29 16.09
C GLY A 249 37.91 -28.78 15.91
N SER A 250 39.08 -28.15 15.87
CA SER A 250 39.21 -26.70 15.66
C SER A 250 38.93 -26.24 14.22
N ARG A 251 38.76 -27.16 13.27
CA ARG A 251 38.52 -26.81 11.87
C ARG A 251 37.23 -25.98 11.66
N ILE A 252 36.19 -26.24 12.46
CA ILE A 252 34.96 -25.47 12.41
C ILE A 252 35.20 -24.03 12.82
N ALA A 253 35.90 -23.77 13.90
CA ALA A 253 36.22 -22.40 14.32
C ALA A 253 36.99 -21.62 13.25
N THR A 254 37.93 -22.28 12.57
CA THR A 254 38.69 -21.71 11.45
C THR A 254 37.77 -21.43 10.25
N ALA A 255 36.90 -22.38 9.88
CA ALA A 255 35.97 -22.21 8.76
C ALA A 255 34.96 -21.09 8.99
N LEU A 256 34.49 -20.92 10.23
CA LEU A 256 33.58 -19.85 10.63
C LEU A 256 34.18 -18.45 10.47
N LEU A 257 35.49 -18.32 10.53
CA LEU A 257 36.23 -17.06 10.33
C LEU A 257 36.56 -16.77 8.86
N THR A 258 36.16 -17.64 7.93
CA THR A 258 36.38 -17.39 6.49
C THR A 258 35.66 -16.10 6.07
N PRO A 259 36.37 -15.12 5.46
CA PRO A 259 35.74 -13.90 4.99
C PRO A 259 34.68 -14.15 3.89
N GLY A 260 33.56 -13.43 3.95
CA GLY A 260 32.48 -13.53 3.01
C GLY A 260 31.48 -14.67 3.30
N LYS A 261 30.19 -14.39 3.12
CA LYS A 261 29.08 -15.32 3.45
C LYS A 261 29.22 -16.65 2.70
N LEU A 262 29.28 -16.59 1.36
CA LEU A 262 29.30 -17.80 0.51
C LEU A 262 30.56 -18.62 0.70
N ALA A 263 31.71 -17.98 0.88
CA ALA A 263 33.00 -18.70 1.11
C ALA A 263 32.98 -19.41 2.47
N ARG A 264 32.43 -18.78 3.51
CA ARG A 264 32.25 -19.36 4.85
C ARG A 264 31.31 -20.57 4.81
N GLU A 265 30.16 -20.43 4.12
CA GLU A 265 29.20 -21.53 3.93
C GLU A 265 29.84 -22.72 3.21
N ALA A 266 30.60 -22.47 2.12
CA ALA A 266 31.33 -23.51 1.38
C ALA A 266 32.38 -24.20 2.25
N ALA A 267 33.17 -23.45 3.04
CA ALA A 267 34.17 -24.03 3.94
C ALA A 267 33.55 -24.92 5.02
N CYS A 268 32.46 -24.47 5.63
CA CYS A 268 31.71 -25.26 6.62
C CYS A 268 31.06 -26.50 6.00
N LYS A 269 30.50 -26.36 4.79
CA LYS A 269 29.87 -27.45 4.05
C LYS A 269 30.86 -28.56 3.69
N ALA A 270 32.08 -28.21 3.26
CA ALA A 270 33.12 -29.19 2.94
C ALA A 270 33.48 -30.07 4.15
N ILE A 271 33.58 -29.46 5.35
CA ILE A 271 33.81 -30.19 6.60
C ILE A 271 32.62 -31.07 6.95
N GLN A 272 31.41 -30.56 6.81
CA GLN A 272 30.16 -31.32 7.05
C GLN A 272 30.08 -32.56 6.18
N ASP A 273 30.35 -32.43 4.89
CA ASP A 273 30.27 -33.55 3.95
C ASP A 273 31.34 -34.63 4.24
N GLU A 274 32.59 -34.23 4.55
CA GLU A 274 33.66 -35.15 4.94
C GLU A 274 33.30 -35.95 6.19
N ILE A 275 32.83 -35.23 7.24
CA ILE A 275 32.48 -35.87 8.52
C ILE A 275 31.23 -36.72 8.38
N GLY A 276 30.28 -36.26 7.59
CA GLY A 276 29.05 -37.00 7.30
C GLY A 276 29.34 -38.41 6.73
N VAL A 277 30.27 -38.51 5.79
CA VAL A 277 30.72 -39.81 5.26
C VAL A 277 31.27 -40.72 6.36
N LYS A 278 32.19 -40.22 7.19
CA LYS A 278 32.79 -40.97 8.29
C LYS A 278 31.80 -41.40 9.37
N LEU A 279 30.78 -40.57 9.65
CA LEU A 279 29.71 -40.92 10.61
C LEU A 279 28.79 -42.01 10.07
N VAL A 280 28.46 -41.95 8.75
CA VAL A 280 27.67 -42.98 8.10
C VAL A 280 28.43 -44.30 8.03
N GLU A 281 29.71 -44.29 7.73
CA GLU A 281 30.57 -45.48 7.75
C GLU A 281 30.61 -46.16 9.13
N LYS A 282 30.65 -45.34 10.19
CA LYS A 282 30.74 -45.86 11.57
C LYS A 282 29.39 -46.35 12.13
N TYR A 283 28.33 -45.66 11.89
CA TYR A 283 27.04 -45.89 12.56
C TYR A 283 25.94 -46.46 11.66
N GLY A 284 26.17 -46.48 10.35
CA GLY A 284 25.18 -46.92 9.32
C GLY A 284 24.22 -45.78 8.92
N ALA A 285 23.76 -45.85 7.67
CA ALA A 285 22.86 -44.86 7.05
C ALA A 285 21.44 -44.81 7.71
N GLU A 286 21.04 -45.91 8.35
CA GLU A 286 19.75 -45.94 9.08
C GLU A 286 19.77 -45.07 10.34
N LYS A 287 20.91 -45.04 11.05
CA LYS A 287 21.06 -44.26 12.29
C LYS A 287 21.52 -42.84 12.03
N VAL A 288 22.34 -42.62 10.99
CA VAL A 288 22.90 -41.30 10.63
C VAL A 288 22.35 -40.87 9.27
N THR A 289 21.18 -40.23 9.33
CA THR A 289 20.50 -39.65 8.16
C THR A 289 21.12 -38.30 7.78
N LYS A 290 20.75 -37.75 6.63
CA LYS A 290 21.13 -36.39 6.25
C LYS A 290 20.71 -35.35 7.30
N PHE A 291 19.51 -35.53 7.87
CA PHE A 291 19.03 -34.68 8.97
C PHE A 291 19.95 -34.78 10.18
N THR A 292 20.30 -35.99 10.65
CA THR A 292 21.23 -36.20 11.77
C THR A 292 22.55 -35.47 11.59
N ILE A 293 23.13 -35.55 10.37
CA ILE A 293 24.37 -34.85 9.99
C ILE A 293 24.18 -33.34 10.07
N SER A 294 23.12 -32.83 9.42
CA SER A 294 22.80 -31.40 9.37
C SER A 294 22.63 -30.81 10.77
N GLN A 295 21.86 -31.50 11.63
CA GLN A 295 21.61 -31.05 13.01
C GLN A 295 22.88 -31.13 13.88
N ALA A 296 23.68 -32.20 13.76
CA ALA A 296 24.94 -32.29 14.48
C ALA A 296 25.86 -31.13 14.13
N PHE A 297 25.95 -30.78 12.83
CA PHE A 297 26.76 -29.67 12.37
C PHE A 297 26.22 -28.32 12.83
N TYR A 298 24.89 -28.12 12.81
CA TYR A 298 24.26 -26.93 13.36
C TYR A 298 24.66 -26.71 14.82
N TYR A 299 24.60 -27.76 15.66
CA TYR A 299 25.00 -27.66 17.07
C TYR A 299 26.48 -27.36 17.24
N ILE A 300 27.36 -27.99 16.44
CA ILE A 300 28.81 -27.77 16.51
C ILE A 300 29.17 -26.34 16.08
N GLN A 301 28.58 -25.86 15.00
CA GLN A 301 28.76 -24.49 14.50
C GLN A 301 28.26 -23.47 15.51
N LYS A 302 27.04 -23.68 16.05
CA LYS A 302 26.46 -22.84 17.07
C LYS A 302 27.32 -22.75 18.29
N GLU A 303 27.78 -23.87 18.80
CA GLU A 303 28.66 -23.93 19.99
C GLU A 303 29.98 -23.19 19.74
N ALA A 304 30.67 -23.47 18.63
CA ALA A 304 31.95 -22.83 18.32
C ALA A 304 31.80 -21.31 18.10
N ALA A 305 30.72 -20.86 17.43
CA ALA A 305 30.46 -19.44 17.24
C ALA A 305 30.18 -18.73 18.58
N ARG A 306 29.35 -19.33 19.43
CA ARG A 306 29.00 -18.77 20.73
C ARG A 306 30.19 -18.74 21.68
N GLU A 307 30.96 -19.81 21.76
CA GLU A 307 32.20 -19.86 22.56
C GLU A 307 33.15 -18.74 22.16
N MET A 308 33.36 -18.53 20.86
CA MET A 308 34.22 -17.45 20.36
C MET A 308 33.70 -16.08 20.79
N ILE A 309 32.39 -15.79 20.57
CA ILE A 309 31.79 -14.50 20.94
C ILE A 309 31.88 -14.28 22.47
N MET A 310 31.50 -15.28 23.26
CA MET A 310 31.47 -15.16 24.72
C MET A 310 32.86 -14.99 25.31
N THR A 311 33.86 -15.73 24.82
CA THR A 311 35.22 -15.74 25.41
C THR A 311 36.10 -14.62 24.88
N THR A 312 36.04 -14.30 23.60
CA THR A 312 36.95 -13.34 22.96
C THR A 312 36.34 -11.98 22.65
N GLY A 313 35.01 -11.88 22.66
CA GLY A 313 34.28 -10.69 22.19
C GLY A 313 34.39 -10.43 20.68
N LYS A 314 35.00 -11.36 19.93
CA LYS A 314 35.12 -11.27 18.46
C LYS A 314 34.01 -12.04 17.76
N ARG A 315 33.51 -11.46 16.73
CA ARG A 315 32.41 -11.99 15.91
C ARG A 315 32.93 -12.77 14.71
N LEU A 316 32.03 -13.47 14.01
CA LEU A 316 32.36 -14.32 12.87
C LEU A 316 33.00 -13.57 11.68
N ASP A 317 32.72 -12.29 11.56
CA ASP A 317 33.29 -11.40 10.54
C ASP A 317 34.50 -10.57 11.06
N GLY A 318 34.95 -10.83 12.27
CA GLY A 318 36.10 -10.20 12.88
C GLY A 318 35.82 -8.90 13.65
N ARG A 319 34.58 -8.38 13.58
CA ARG A 319 34.12 -7.21 14.34
C ARG A 319 34.08 -7.48 15.84
N GLY A 320 34.18 -6.41 16.64
CA GLY A 320 33.77 -6.41 18.04
C GLY A 320 32.24 -6.39 18.20
N CYS A 321 31.78 -6.54 19.44
CA CYS A 321 30.35 -6.64 19.75
C CYS A 321 29.58 -5.36 19.41
N ASP A 322 30.20 -4.20 19.46
CA ASP A 322 29.58 -2.89 19.25
C ASP A 322 29.77 -2.30 17.83
N ASP A 323 30.57 -2.98 17.00
CA ASP A 323 30.97 -2.48 15.70
C ASP A 323 29.83 -2.61 14.65
N LEU A 324 29.65 -1.56 13.87
CA LEU A 324 28.82 -1.58 12.66
C LEU A 324 29.59 -2.15 11.46
N ARG A 325 28.89 -2.78 10.54
CA ARG A 325 29.43 -3.12 9.22
C ARG A 325 29.70 -1.83 8.43
N ALA A 326 30.54 -1.90 7.40
CA ALA A 326 30.78 -0.80 6.48
C ALA A 326 29.44 -0.32 5.86
N LEU A 327 29.21 1.00 5.88
CA LEU A 327 28.02 1.64 5.38
C LEU A 327 28.34 2.37 4.08
N SER A 328 27.45 2.27 3.09
CA SER A 328 27.44 3.14 1.92
C SER A 328 26.02 3.35 1.41
N SER A 329 25.78 4.47 0.77
CA SER A 329 24.47 4.84 0.22
C SER A 329 24.65 5.58 -1.09
N GLU A 330 23.66 5.42 -1.97
CA GLU A 330 23.57 6.16 -3.23
C GLU A 330 22.11 6.56 -3.48
N VAL A 331 21.85 7.77 -4.00
CA VAL A 331 20.52 8.29 -4.28
C VAL A 331 20.40 8.76 -5.72
N GLY A 332 19.19 8.78 -6.27
CA GLY A 332 18.90 9.33 -7.60
C GLY A 332 19.42 8.49 -8.76
N MET A 333 19.70 7.20 -8.57
CA MET A 333 20.28 6.33 -9.58
C MET A 333 19.30 5.89 -10.68
N LEU A 334 17.99 5.95 -10.45
CA LEU A 334 16.97 5.51 -11.40
C LEU A 334 16.25 6.73 -12.02
N PRO A 335 16.44 7.02 -13.33
CA PRO A 335 16.01 8.27 -13.92
C PRO A 335 14.50 8.46 -14.03
N ARG A 336 13.71 7.38 -13.99
CA ARG A 336 12.24 7.43 -14.11
C ARG A 336 11.50 7.31 -12.76
N ALA A 337 12.16 6.80 -11.72
CA ALA A 337 11.60 6.75 -10.38
C ALA A 337 11.45 8.18 -9.83
N HIS A 338 10.43 8.41 -9.00
CA HIS A 338 10.24 9.72 -8.37
C HIS A 338 11.32 9.99 -7.33
N GLY A 339 11.75 8.95 -6.61
CA GLY A 339 12.95 8.91 -5.80
C GLY A 339 13.51 7.50 -5.78
N SER A 340 14.82 7.36 -5.65
CA SER A 340 15.48 6.06 -5.61
C SER A 340 16.73 6.10 -4.75
N ALA A 341 16.97 5.03 -4.00
CA ALA A 341 18.15 4.90 -3.17
C ALA A 341 18.61 3.46 -3.06
N VAL A 342 19.90 3.27 -2.91
CA VAL A 342 20.51 2.02 -2.46
C VAL A 342 21.19 2.28 -1.14
N PHE A 343 20.93 1.41 -0.18
CA PHE A 343 21.60 1.39 1.13
C PHE A 343 22.31 0.06 1.29
N VAL A 344 23.58 0.13 1.61
CA VAL A 344 24.46 -1.03 1.80
C VAL A 344 25.02 -1.05 3.21
N ARG A 345 24.95 -2.21 3.83
CA ARG A 345 25.53 -2.47 5.14
C ARG A 345 26.27 -3.81 5.12
N GLY A 346 27.58 -3.77 4.85
CA GLY A 346 28.37 -4.95 4.54
C GLY A 346 27.79 -5.74 3.36
N GLU A 347 27.45 -7.00 3.59
CA GLU A 347 26.82 -7.91 2.61
C GLU A 347 25.28 -7.89 2.71
N THR A 348 24.69 -6.76 3.05
CA THR A 348 23.24 -6.53 3.00
C THR A 348 22.97 -5.29 2.18
N GLN A 349 22.22 -5.42 1.11
CA GLN A 349 21.90 -4.33 0.18
C GLN A 349 20.40 -4.25 -0.05
N ALA A 350 19.83 -3.08 0.17
CA ALA A 350 18.43 -2.77 -0.11
C ALA A 350 18.33 -1.60 -1.10
N MET A 351 17.55 -1.78 -2.15
CA MET A 351 17.17 -0.74 -3.11
C MET A 351 15.75 -0.31 -2.81
N ALA A 352 15.52 0.99 -2.62
CA ALA A 352 14.18 1.54 -2.44
C ALA A 352 13.81 2.50 -3.56
N LEU A 353 12.56 2.39 -4.01
CA LEU A 353 11.97 3.25 -5.03
C LEU A 353 10.73 3.92 -4.43
N ALA A 354 10.73 5.25 -4.40
CA ALA A 354 9.58 6.03 -3.99
C ALA A 354 8.74 6.43 -5.21
N THR A 355 7.43 6.24 -5.10
CA THR A 355 6.44 6.67 -6.10
C THR A 355 5.42 7.56 -5.40
N LEU A 356 5.18 8.73 -5.96
CA LEU A 356 4.17 9.68 -5.50
C LEU A 356 2.94 9.55 -6.40
N GLY A 357 1.79 9.42 -5.80
CA GLY A 357 0.51 9.32 -6.49
C GLY A 357 -0.49 10.33 -5.96
N THR A 358 -1.70 10.27 -6.47
CA THR A 358 -2.82 11.10 -6.04
C THR A 358 -3.48 10.48 -4.80
N THR A 359 -4.37 11.21 -4.13
CA THR A 359 -5.12 10.67 -3.00
C THR A 359 -6.06 9.51 -3.37
N GLU A 360 -6.37 9.33 -4.66
CA GLU A 360 -7.13 8.19 -5.16
C GLU A 360 -6.31 6.91 -5.23
N ASP A 361 -4.97 7.03 -5.33
CA ASP A 361 -4.05 5.89 -5.31
C ASP A 361 -3.89 5.29 -3.89
N ALA A 362 -4.43 5.94 -2.87
CA ALA A 362 -4.42 5.42 -1.51
C ALA A 362 -5.20 4.10 -1.42
N GLN A 363 -4.66 3.16 -0.66
CA GLN A 363 -5.31 1.87 -0.46
C GLN A 363 -6.54 2.00 0.44
N ASN A 364 -7.70 1.59 -0.06
CA ASN A 364 -8.92 1.46 0.73
C ASN A 364 -9.14 -0.01 1.09
N PHE A 365 -9.59 -0.28 2.31
CA PHE A 365 -9.88 -1.64 2.75
C PHE A 365 -11.07 -1.71 3.71
N ASP A 366 -11.69 -2.88 3.79
CA ASP A 366 -12.78 -3.14 4.70
C ASP A 366 -12.21 -3.31 6.12
N ALA A 367 -12.42 -2.33 7.00
CA ALA A 367 -12.07 -2.44 8.42
C ALA A 367 -13.21 -3.12 9.19
N TRP A 368 -13.24 -4.46 9.17
CA TRP A 368 -14.28 -5.23 9.87
C TRP A 368 -14.29 -5.00 11.37
N THR A 369 -13.13 -4.76 11.94
CA THR A 369 -12.90 -4.57 13.37
C THR A 369 -12.83 -3.12 13.80
N GLY A 370 -13.07 -2.19 12.88
CA GLY A 370 -12.88 -0.75 13.12
C GLY A 370 -11.48 -0.25 12.76
N GLY A 371 -11.17 0.97 13.15
CA GLY A 371 -9.88 1.60 12.88
C GLY A 371 -9.74 2.19 11.48
N GLN A 372 -8.53 2.25 10.97
CA GLN A 372 -8.19 2.88 9.70
C GLN A 372 -8.81 2.16 8.51
N THR A 373 -9.43 2.90 7.60
CA THR A 373 -10.05 2.39 6.37
C THR A 373 -9.30 2.80 5.10
N LYS A 374 -8.38 3.76 5.19
CA LYS A 374 -7.60 4.30 4.09
C LYS A 374 -6.13 4.42 4.49
N LYS A 375 -5.22 3.98 3.63
CA LYS A 375 -3.78 4.00 3.86
C LYS A 375 -3.10 4.78 2.74
N GLN A 376 -2.47 5.91 3.09
CA GLN A 376 -1.80 6.79 2.13
C GLN A 376 -0.32 6.45 1.95
N PHE A 377 0.32 5.87 2.96
CA PHE A 377 1.69 5.37 2.88
C PHE A 377 1.71 3.86 2.76
N LEU A 378 2.44 3.35 1.79
CA LEU A 378 2.58 1.94 1.49
C LEU A 378 4.05 1.59 1.36
N LEU A 379 4.52 0.56 2.08
CA LEU A 379 5.84 0.02 1.88
C LEU A 379 5.78 -1.46 1.51
N HIS A 380 6.12 -1.77 0.27
CA HIS A 380 6.16 -3.14 -0.24
C HIS A 380 7.60 -3.66 -0.24
N TYR A 381 7.83 -4.69 0.55
CA TYR A 381 9.13 -5.35 0.70
C TYR A 381 9.17 -6.63 -0.13
N ASN A 382 10.18 -6.77 -0.97
CA ASN A 382 10.41 -7.93 -1.83
C ASN A 382 11.77 -8.58 -1.52
N PHE A 383 11.76 -9.91 -1.40
CA PHE A 383 12.94 -10.71 -1.10
C PHE A 383 13.16 -11.79 -2.16
N PRO A 384 13.74 -11.44 -3.31
CA PRO A 384 14.01 -12.40 -4.38
C PRO A 384 15.10 -13.41 -4.00
N ASN A 385 15.01 -14.64 -4.52
CA ASN A 385 15.93 -15.73 -4.19
C ASN A 385 17.40 -15.40 -4.49
N PHE A 386 17.67 -14.58 -5.52
CA PHE A 386 19.04 -14.19 -5.86
C PHE A 386 19.73 -13.38 -4.74
N SER A 387 18.97 -12.72 -3.85
CA SER A 387 19.55 -11.94 -2.74
C SER A 387 20.33 -12.79 -1.75
N VAL A 388 20.10 -14.08 -1.73
CA VAL A 388 20.85 -15.06 -0.92
C VAL A 388 21.66 -16.03 -1.78
N GLY A 389 21.69 -15.85 -3.12
CA GLY A 389 22.42 -16.73 -4.05
C GLY A 389 21.73 -18.08 -4.28
N GLU A 390 20.44 -18.20 -4.03
CA GLU A 390 19.68 -19.44 -4.14
C GLU A 390 18.69 -19.41 -5.31
N THR A 391 18.30 -20.61 -5.75
CA THR A 391 17.16 -20.80 -6.66
C THR A 391 15.95 -21.27 -5.86
N GLY A 392 14.75 -20.85 -6.25
CA GLY A 392 13.53 -21.25 -5.55
C GLY A 392 12.28 -20.93 -6.37
N ARG A 393 11.13 -21.28 -5.84
CA ARG A 393 9.85 -20.92 -6.46
C ARG A 393 9.67 -19.42 -6.46
N ILE A 394 9.34 -18.85 -7.62
CA ILE A 394 8.93 -17.45 -7.75
C ILE A 394 7.43 -17.40 -7.48
N MET A 395 7.07 -16.83 -6.35
CA MET A 395 5.69 -16.68 -5.88
C MET A 395 5.44 -15.23 -5.47
N GLY A 396 4.19 -14.88 -5.19
CA GLY A 396 3.89 -13.61 -4.55
C GLY A 396 4.45 -13.54 -3.13
N PRO A 397 4.40 -12.34 -2.48
CA PRO A 397 5.01 -12.12 -1.19
C PRO A 397 4.47 -13.08 -0.12
N GLY A 398 5.37 -13.70 0.62
CA GLY A 398 5.07 -14.59 1.72
C GLY A 398 4.80 -13.83 3.02
N ARG A 399 4.37 -14.54 4.06
CA ARG A 399 4.07 -13.94 5.38
C ARG A 399 5.28 -13.19 5.98
N ARG A 400 6.51 -13.64 5.69
CA ARG A 400 7.74 -12.99 6.19
C ARG A 400 7.95 -11.64 5.52
N GLU A 401 7.76 -11.58 4.20
CA GLU A 401 7.91 -10.36 3.42
C GLU A 401 6.89 -9.30 3.83
N ILE A 402 5.62 -9.70 4.00
CA ILE A 402 4.56 -8.81 4.51
C ILE A 402 4.93 -8.26 5.89
N GLY A 403 5.41 -9.11 6.81
CA GLY A 403 5.81 -8.65 8.14
C GLY A 403 7.04 -7.73 8.15
N HIS A 404 8.00 -7.93 7.25
CA HIS A 404 9.17 -7.04 7.10
C HIS A 404 8.75 -5.71 6.49
N GLY A 405 7.86 -5.73 5.50
CA GLY A 405 7.27 -4.53 4.91
C GLY A 405 6.54 -3.69 5.93
N ALA A 406 5.62 -4.29 6.68
CA ALA A 406 4.84 -3.62 7.72
C ALA A 406 5.71 -2.99 8.83
N LEU A 407 6.81 -3.65 9.23
CA LEU A 407 7.76 -3.07 10.18
C LEU A 407 8.45 -1.83 9.59
N ALA A 408 8.92 -1.88 8.36
CA ALA A 408 9.57 -0.75 7.71
C ALA A 408 8.58 0.40 7.45
N GLU A 409 7.35 0.09 7.07
CA GLU A 409 6.28 1.04 6.83
C GLU A 409 5.93 1.84 8.09
N ARG A 410 5.57 1.16 9.20
CA ARG A 410 5.27 1.81 10.47
C ARG A 410 6.45 2.60 11.05
N SER A 411 7.69 2.23 10.67
CA SER A 411 8.89 2.95 11.08
C SER A 411 9.07 4.28 10.36
N LEU A 412 8.54 4.42 9.14
CA LEU A 412 8.69 5.60 8.29
C LEU A 412 7.47 6.51 8.30
N GLU A 413 6.28 5.97 8.50
CA GLU A 413 5.01 6.72 8.47
C GLU A 413 4.99 7.93 9.39
N PRO A 414 5.47 7.87 10.66
CA PRO A 414 5.43 9.00 11.60
C PRO A 414 6.18 10.25 11.17
N VAL A 415 7.13 10.14 10.25
CA VAL A 415 7.91 11.29 9.78
C VAL A 415 7.38 11.92 8.49
N ILE A 416 6.27 11.41 7.95
CA ILE A 416 5.65 11.92 6.72
C ILE A 416 4.54 12.91 7.09
N PRO A 417 4.67 14.21 6.74
CA PRO A 417 3.68 15.22 7.08
C PRO A 417 2.54 15.26 6.04
N PHE A 418 1.58 14.34 6.12
CA PHE A 418 0.46 14.23 5.17
C PHE A 418 -0.44 15.48 5.13
N ASP A 419 -0.48 16.26 6.21
CA ASP A 419 -1.18 17.54 6.29
C ASP A 419 -0.60 18.61 5.35
N LYS A 420 0.70 18.53 5.05
CA LYS A 420 1.43 19.48 4.18
C LYS A 420 1.82 18.87 2.84
N PHE A 421 1.78 17.54 2.75
CA PHE A 421 2.19 16.79 1.57
C PHE A 421 1.14 15.72 1.22
N PRO A 422 -0.01 16.12 0.64
CA PRO A 422 -1.19 15.26 0.47
C PRO A 422 -1.06 14.31 -0.73
N TYR A 423 0.02 13.55 -0.79
CA TYR A 423 0.25 12.49 -1.76
C TYR A 423 -0.08 11.13 -1.17
N ALA A 424 -0.54 10.20 -2.00
CA ALA A 424 -0.33 8.79 -1.73
C ALA A 424 1.12 8.43 -2.05
N ILE A 425 1.81 7.78 -1.14
CA ILE A 425 3.22 7.48 -1.26
C ILE A 425 3.41 5.96 -1.21
N ARG A 426 4.07 5.42 -2.22
CA ARG A 426 4.46 4.02 -2.23
C ARG A 426 5.97 3.90 -2.29
N VAL A 427 6.55 3.20 -1.30
CA VAL A 427 7.95 2.77 -1.33
C VAL A 427 8.01 1.29 -1.67
N THR A 428 8.78 0.93 -2.68
CA THR A 428 9.08 -0.46 -3.00
C THR A 428 10.52 -0.74 -2.59
N ALA A 429 10.72 -1.65 -1.65
CA ALA A 429 12.03 -2.06 -1.15
C ALA A 429 12.40 -3.43 -1.73
N GLU A 430 13.39 -3.46 -2.61
CA GLU A 430 13.94 -4.64 -3.26
C GLU A 430 15.23 -5.05 -2.55
N ILE A 431 15.30 -6.25 -2.03
CA ILE A 431 16.51 -6.76 -1.39
C ILE A 431 17.43 -7.35 -2.46
N MET A 432 18.56 -6.68 -2.67
CA MET A 432 19.55 -7.08 -3.68
C MET A 432 20.55 -8.08 -3.13
N GLU A 433 20.93 -7.95 -1.84
CA GLU A 433 21.82 -8.85 -1.15
C GLU A 433 21.43 -8.98 0.32
N SER A 434 21.56 -10.17 0.92
CA SER A 434 21.12 -10.44 2.28
C SER A 434 22.13 -11.22 3.11
N ASN A 435 22.61 -10.55 4.16
CA ASN A 435 23.34 -11.17 5.26
C ASN A 435 22.91 -10.56 6.62
N GLY A 436 21.60 -10.69 6.94
CA GLY A 436 21.00 -10.25 8.19
C GLY A 436 20.41 -8.83 8.14
N SER A 437 19.31 -8.66 8.85
CA SER A 437 18.58 -7.39 9.09
C SER A 437 18.22 -6.58 7.86
N THR A 438 17.65 -7.24 6.85
CA THR A 438 17.21 -6.59 5.60
C THR A 438 16.04 -5.63 5.79
N SER A 439 15.13 -5.88 6.75
CA SER A 439 14.04 -4.95 7.07
C SER A 439 14.54 -3.59 7.55
N MET A 440 15.60 -3.58 8.37
CA MET A 440 16.22 -2.34 8.83
C MET A 440 17.04 -1.63 7.73
N ALA A 441 17.64 -2.38 6.83
CA ALA A 441 18.22 -1.82 5.61
C ALA A 441 17.14 -1.17 4.71
N SER A 442 15.94 -1.76 4.64
CA SER A 442 14.79 -1.19 3.91
C SER A 442 14.29 0.12 4.54
N VAL A 443 14.33 0.25 5.85
CA VAL A 443 14.04 1.52 6.55
C VAL A 443 15.02 2.61 6.10
N CYS A 444 16.32 2.33 6.13
CA CYS A 444 17.35 3.27 5.70
C CYS A 444 17.23 3.65 4.22
N ALA A 445 17.08 2.65 3.35
CA ALA A 445 16.90 2.87 1.90
C ALA A 445 15.60 3.63 1.61
N GLY A 446 14.50 3.29 2.31
CA GLY A 446 13.21 3.97 2.20
C GLY A 446 13.28 5.43 2.60
N THR A 447 13.94 5.75 3.72
CA THR A 447 14.23 7.14 4.14
C THR A 447 14.94 7.91 3.04
N LEU A 448 16.04 7.36 2.51
CA LEU A 448 16.82 8.00 1.45
C LEU A 448 16.01 8.20 0.16
N ALA A 449 15.19 7.21 -0.22
CA ALA A 449 14.33 7.29 -1.40
C ALA A 449 13.22 8.34 -1.24
N LEU A 450 12.65 8.49 -0.05
CA LEU A 450 11.68 9.54 0.27
C LEU A 450 12.34 10.93 0.19
N MET A 451 13.54 11.08 0.74
CA MET A 451 14.30 12.34 0.67
C MET A 451 14.68 12.67 -0.78
N ASP A 452 15.10 11.68 -1.58
CA ASP A 452 15.40 11.84 -3.01
C ASP A 452 14.16 12.19 -3.84
N ALA A 453 12.98 11.70 -3.46
CA ALA A 453 11.71 12.05 -4.08
C ALA A 453 11.25 13.49 -3.79
N GLY A 454 11.85 14.16 -2.81
CA GLY A 454 11.42 15.48 -2.35
C GLY A 454 10.26 15.42 -1.33
N VAL A 455 10.01 14.28 -0.72
CA VAL A 455 9.05 14.18 0.40
C VAL A 455 9.63 14.95 1.59
N PRO A 456 8.92 15.96 2.14
CA PRO A 456 9.45 16.82 3.20
C PRO A 456 9.34 16.12 4.57
N ILE A 457 9.97 14.93 4.71
CA ILE A 457 9.96 14.19 5.98
C ILE A 457 10.46 15.08 7.12
N THR A 458 9.87 14.95 8.30
CA THR A 458 10.20 15.78 9.46
C THR A 458 11.62 15.54 9.94
N ARG A 459 12.09 14.29 9.90
CA ARG A 459 13.45 13.83 10.23
C ARG A 459 13.74 12.52 9.53
N PRO A 460 15.00 12.27 9.16
CA PRO A 460 15.42 10.97 8.62
C PRO A 460 15.33 9.88 9.70
N VAL A 461 14.97 8.67 9.24
CA VAL A 461 14.85 7.47 10.06
C VAL A 461 15.95 6.47 9.69
N ALA A 462 16.63 5.90 10.66
CA ALA A 462 17.52 4.77 10.46
C ALA A 462 17.09 3.57 11.30
N GLY A 463 17.36 2.38 10.79
CA GLY A 463 17.02 1.11 11.43
C GLY A 463 18.25 0.24 11.70
N ILE A 464 18.24 -0.44 12.85
CA ILE A 464 19.31 -1.33 13.30
C ILE A 464 18.75 -2.57 14.00
N SER A 465 19.51 -3.67 14.01
CA SER A 465 19.22 -4.85 14.82
C SER A 465 20.29 -5.07 15.88
N ILE A 466 19.85 -5.46 17.06
CA ILE A 466 20.67 -5.86 18.20
C ILE A 466 20.41 -7.34 18.48
N GLY A 467 21.47 -8.14 18.45
CA GLY A 467 21.42 -9.54 18.81
C GLY A 467 21.88 -9.80 20.24
N LEU A 468 21.64 -11.03 20.68
CA LEU A 468 22.09 -11.53 21.99
C LEU A 468 22.72 -12.90 21.83
N CYS A 469 23.86 -13.09 22.44
CA CYS A 469 24.44 -14.38 22.70
C CYS A 469 24.61 -14.52 24.23
N CYS A 470 23.94 -15.52 24.84
CA CYS A 470 23.97 -15.65 26.30
C CYS A 470 24.20 -17.09 26.75
N GLU A 471 24.73 -17.26 27.95
CA GLU A 471 24.75 -18.54 28.66
C GLU A 471 23.50 -18.67 29.52
N THR A 472 22.86 -19.82 29.45
CA THR A 472 21.63 -20.09 30.19
C THR A 472 21.73 -21.41 30.95
N ASP A 473 20.99 -21.50 32.07
CA ASP A 473 20.76 -22.76 32.76
C ASP A 473 19.65 -23.59 32.06
N GLU A 474 19.28 -24.72 32.64
CA GLU A 474 18.25 -25.63 32.13
C GLU A 474 16.83 -24.99 32.07
N ASN A 475 16.63 -23.88 32.78
CA ASN A 475 15.39 -23.11 32.82
C ASN A 475 15.42 -21.86 31.96
N ASP A 476 16.44 -21.71 31.09
CA ASP A 476 16.71 -20.54 30.28
C ASP A 476 16.99 -19.25 31.09
N VAL A 477 17.47 -19.36 32.34
CA VAL A 477 17.89 -18.21 33.15
C VAL A 477 19.29 -17.78 32.68
N ILE A 478 19.42 -16.53 32.28
CA ILE A 478 20.65 -15.97 31.73
C ILE A 478 21.65 -15.72 32.84
N SER A 479 22.84 -16.31 32.73
CA SER A 479 23.97 -16.15 33.66
C SER A 479 25.03 -15.17 33.14
N ASP A 480 25.39 -15.20 31.87
CA ASP A 480 26.27 -14.25 31.19
C ASP A 480 25.79 -13.99 29.79
N TYR A 481 26.11 -12.84 29.23
CA TYR A 481 25.66 -12.48 27.87
C TYR A 481 26.59 -11.47 27.20
N ARG A 482 26.50 -11.47 25.83
CA ARG A 482 27.07 -10.46 24.95
C ARG A 482 26.00 -9.95 24.03
N MET A 483 25.81 -8.64 23.95
CA MET A 483 24.96 -8.01 22.95
C MET A 483 25.75 -7.72 21.69
N LEU A 484 25.15 -7.91 20.54
CA LEU A 484 25.79 -7.79 19.22
C LEU A 484 25.07 -6.71 18.42
N THR A 485 25.75 -5.60 18.17
CA THR A 485 25.21 -4.52 17.34
C THR A 485 25.36 -4.89 15.88
N ASP A 486 24.30 -4.73 15.07
CA ASP A 486 24.32 -5.00 13.64
C ASP A 486 24.64 -6.47 13.29
N ILE A 487 23.71 -7.36 13.61
CA ILE A 487 23.89 -8.81 13.42
C ILE A 487 23.90 -9.23 11.95
N ILE A 488 24.73 -10.24 11.66
CA ILE A 488 24.71 -10.96 10.38
C ILE A 488 23.77 -12.19 10.46
N GLY A 489 23.46 -12.78 9.31
CA GLY A 489 22.51 -13.92 9.23
C GLY A 489 22.88 -15.12 10.09
N TRP A 490 24.17 -15.42 10.27
CA TRP A 490 24.63 -16.51 11.13
C TRP A 490 24.47 -16.17 12.63
N GLU A 491 24.62 -14.91 12.99
CA GLU A 491 24.40 -14.44 14.36
C GLU A 491 22.90 -14.39 14.71
N ASP A 492 22.05 -14.07 13.73
CA ASP A 492 20.61 -14.30 13.87
C ASP A 492 20.29 -15.80 14.05
N ALA A 493 20.87 -16.69 13.24
CA ALA A 493 20.63 -18.13 13.35
C ALA A 493 21.09 -18.73 14.68
N PHE A 494 22.29 -18.38 15.14
CA PHE A 494 22.94 -18.97 16.31
C PHE A 494 22.71 -18.20 17.62
N GLY A 495 22.30 -16.93 17.53
CA GLY A 495 21.97 -16.09 18.67
C GLY A 495 20.63 -16.45 19.32
N ASP A 496 20.33 -15.76 20.38
CA ASP A 496 19.17 -16.00 21.22
C ASP A 496 18.08 -14.91 21.03
N MET A 497 18.45 -13.76 20.45
CA MET A 497 17.59 -12.60 20.21
C MET A 497 17.94 -11.90 18.88
N ASP A 498 16.92 -11.44 18.17
CA ASP A 498 16.98 -10.42 17.11
C ASP A 498 16.01 -9.29 17.48
N CYS A 499 16.54 -8.20 18.03
CA CYS A 499 15.78 -7.03 18.41
C CYS A 499 16.05 -5.89 17.44
N LYS A 500 14.99 -5.38 16.80
CA LYS A 500 15.05 -4.34 15.77
C LYS A 500 14.49 -3.05 16.31
N PHE A 501 15.20 -1.96 16.05
CA PHE A 501 14.77 -0.61 16.39
C PHE A 501 14.99 0.32 15.21
N ALA A 502 13.98 1.13 14.92
CA ALA A 502 14.06 2.22 13.98
C ALA A 502 13.70 3.53 14.66
N GLY A 503 14.26 4.63 14.19
CA GLY A 503 13.94 5.95 14.74
C GLY A 503 14.79 7.06 14.14
N THR A 504 14.51 8.26 14.59
CA THR A 504 15.15 9.50 14.21
C THR A 504 16.23 9.90 15.22
N THR A 505 16.75 11.10 15.10
CA THR A 505 17.60 11.70 16.14
C THR A 505 16.84 12.03 17.43
N LYS A 506 15.50 12.17 17.36
CA LYS A 506 14.64 12.52 18.51
C LYS A 506 14.21 11.29 19.30
N GLY A 507 13.80 10.22 18.62
CA GLY A 507 13.24 9.07 19.30
C GLY A 507 12.96 7.90 18.36
N ILE A 508 12.25 6.91 18.89
CA ILE A 508 11.92 5.63 18.26
C ILE A 508 10.64 5.79 17.43
N THR A 509 10.65 5.20 16.24
CA THR A 509 9.48 5.14 15.35
C THR A 509 8.98 3.72 15.10
N GLY A 510 9.83 2.71 15.29
CA GLY A 510 9.44 1.32 15.10
C GLY A 510 10.33 0.35 15.87
N PHE A 511 9.75 -0.76 16.33
CA PHE A 511 10.48 -1.78 17.08
C PHE A 511 9.87 -3.17 16.93
N GLN A 512 10.71 -4.19 17.06
CA GLN A 512 10.30 -5.60 17.02
C GLN A 512 11.33 -6.47 17.75
N LEU A 513 10.88 -7.35 18.63
CA LEU A 513 11.69 -8.38 19.29
C LEU A 513 11.31 -9.77 18.79
N ASP A 514 12.28 -10.51 18.30
CA ASP A 514 12.22 -11.95 18.01
C ASP A 514 13.15 -12.70 18.94
N LEU A 515 12.58 -13.57 19.79
CA LEU A 515 13.29 -14.23 20.87
C LEU A 515 13.27 -15.74 20.69
N LYS A 516 14.40 -16.41 20.94
CA LYS A 516 14.53 -17.87 20.90
C LYS A 516 14.60 -18.48 22.32
N LEU A 517 14.55 -17.65 23.35
CA LEU A 517 14.45 -17.98 24.76
C LEU A 517 13.00 -17.92 25.23
N ARG A 518 12.72 -18.47 26.42
CA ARG A 518 11.39 -18.39 27.02
C ARG A 518 11.03 -17.03 27.61
N GLY A 519 12.03 -16.15 27.75
CA GLY A 519 11.88 -14.79 28.23
C GLY A 519 13.19 -14.02 28.22
N LEU A 520 13.09 -12.71 28.20
CA LEU A 520 14.20 -11.76 28.21
C LEU A 520 14.03 -10.80 29.38
N PRO A 521 14.98 -10.73 30.34
CA PRO A 521 14.92 -9.74 31.40
C PRO A 521 14.82 -8.30 30.87
N HIS A 522 13.96 -7.48 31.49
CA HIS A 522 13.77 -6.08 31.12
C HIS A 522 15.06 -5.26 31.07
N LYS A 523 16.02 -5.60 31.97
CA LYS A 523 17.34 -4.95 32.00
C LYS A 523 18.09 -5.12 30.67
N ILE A 524 18.09 -6.33 30.10
CA ILE A 524 18.80 -6.62 28.84
C ILE A 524 18.11 -5.89 27.67
N LEU A 525 16.77 -5.81 27.68
CA LEU A 525 16.02 -5.06 26.67
C LEU A 525 16.32 -3.56 26.75
N ALA A 526 16.40 -2.99 27.95
CA ALA A 526 16.77 -1.58 28.15
C ALA A 526 18.19 -1.27 27.65
N GLU A 527 19.16 -2.16 27.91
CA GLU A 527 20.53 -2.04 27.38
C GLU A 527 20.56 -2.17 25.84
N SER A 528 19.70 -3.02 25.28
CA SER A 528 19.55 -3.15 23.81
C SER A 528 19.04 -1.87 23.15
N LEU A 529 18.11 -1.18 23.80
CA LEU A 529 17.59 0.13 23.36
C LEU A 529 18.70 1.18 23.27
N GLU A 530 19.54 1.28 24.31
CA GLU A 530 20.65 2.25 24.32
C GLU A 530 21.70 1.94 23.26
N LYS A 531 22.08 0.66 23.08
CA LYS A 531 22.99 0.26 22.00
C LYS A 531 22.40 0.57 20.62
N ALA A 532 21.10 0.32 20.43
CA ALA A 532 20.41 0.65 19.20
C ALA A 532 20.37 2.17 18.93
N ARG A 533 20.19 2.99 19.98
CA ARG A 533 20.23 4.45 19.87
C ARG A 533 21.60 4.94 19.36
N ILE A 534 22.69 4.45 19.95
CA ILE A 534 24.06 4.83 19.56
C ILE A 534 24.31 4.43 18.09
N ALA A 535 23.98 3.20 17.72
CA ALA A 535 24.17 2.68 16.37
C ALA A 535 23.29 3.42 15.34
N ARG A 536 22.04 3.72 15.69
CA ARG A 536 21.09 4.48 14.86
C ARG A 536 21.64 5.86 14.51
N LEU A 537 22.17 6.58 15.48
CA LEU A 537 22.76 7.91 15.26
C LEU A 537 23.96 7.84 14.29
N ALA A 538 24.84 6.86 14.44
CA ALA A 538 25.98 6.66 13.54
C ALA A 538 25.52 6.32 12.10
N ILE A 539 24.43 5.55 11.94
CA ILE A 539 23.86 5.25 10.63
C ILE A 539 23.26 6.53 10.01
N LEU A 540 22.52 7.32 10.80
CA LEU A 540 21.96 8.59 10.35
C LEU A 540 23.05 9.55 9.85
N ASP A 541 24.17 9.66 10.56
CA ASP A 541 25.30 10.49 10.13
C ASP A 541 25.83 10.04 8.75
N SER A 542 25.97 8.73 8.53
CA SER A 542 26.38 8.18 7.24
C SER A 542 25.38 8.47 6.11
N MET A 543 24.07 8.37 6.39
CA MET A 543 23.01 8.65 5.41
C MET A 543 22.96 10.14 5.06
N LEU A 544 23.07 11.02 6.06
CA LEU A 544 23.05 12.47 5.90
C LEU A 544 24.30 13.02 5.19
N ALA A 545 25.42 12.29 5.21
CA ALA A 545 26.58 12.62 4.38
C ALA A 545 26.30 12.49 2.87
N VAL A 546 25.33 11.67 2.47
CA VAL A 546 24.94 11.48 1.05
C VAL A 546 23.83 12.45 0.64
N ILE A 547 22.80 12.59 1.47
CA ILE A 547 21.68 13.53 1.24
C ILE A 547 21.32 14.19 2.59
N PRO A 548 21.78 15.44 2.82
CA PRO A 548 21.59 16.11 4.11
C PRO A 548 20.15 16.57 4.36
N GLU A 549 19.39 16.86 3.31
CA GLU A 549 18.01 17.35 3.37
C GLU A 549 17.21 16.72 2.24
N SER A 550 15.89 16.62 2.40
CA SER A 550 14.99 16.25 1.31
C SER A 550 15.14 17.22 0.14
N ARG A 551 15.08 16.73 -1.09
CA ARG A 551 15.15 17.60 -2.28
C ARG A 551 14.01 18.61 -2.24
N LYS A 552 14.32 19.84 -2.60
CA LYS A 552 13.34 20.95 -2.62
C LYS A 552 12.35 20.84 -3.76
N GLU A 553 12.78 20.22 -4.87
CA GLU A 553 11.95 20.03 -6.06
C GLU A 553 11.66 18.54 -6.25
N LEU A 554 10.41 18.27 -6.63
CA LEU A 554 10.02 16.92 -7.03
C LEU A 554 10.68 16.54 -8.35
N ASN A 555 10.88 15.23 -8.55
CA ASN A 555 11.33 14.72 -9.84
C ASN A 555 10.37 15.19 -10.96
N LYS A 556 10.92 15.45 -12.14
CA LYS A 556 10.14 15.90 -13.31
C LYS A 556 9.03 14.93 -13.76
N TYR A 557 9.08 13.69 -13.33
CA TYR A 557 8.08 12.67 -13.61
C TYR A 557 7.06 12.50 -12.49
N ALA A 558 7.30 13.09 -11.31
CA ALA A 558 6.35 13.08 -10.21
C ALA A 558 5.20 14.05 -10.48
N PRO A 559 3.95 13.68 -10.18
CA PRO A 559 2.83 14.60 -10.29
C PRO A 559 3.00 15.76 -9.30
N ARG A 560 2.77 16.98 -9.77
CA ARG A 560 2.72 18.16 -8.92
C ARG A 560 1.29 18.40 -8.48
N ILE A 561 1.10 18.93 -7.28
CA ILE A 561 -0.22 19.27 -6.73
C ILE A 561 -0.35 20.79 -6.64
N VAL A 562 -1.51 21.28 -7.08
CA VAL A 562 -2.01 22.61 -6.74
C VAL A 562 -3.34 22.45 -6.03
N THR A 563 -3.43 23.01 -4.84
CA THR A 563 -4.67 23.00 -4.04
C THR A 563 -5.40 24.32 -4.22
N VAL A 564 -6.68 24.26 -4.60
CA VAL A 564 -7.57 25.40 -4.72
C VAL A 564 -8.72 25.20 -3.76
N LYS A 565 -9.01 26.20 -2.91
CA LYS A 565 -10.17 26.18 -2.02
C LYS A 565 -11.35 26.86 -2.67
N ILE A 566 -12.45 26.17 -2.83
CA ILE A 566 -13.70 26.71 -3.37
C ILE A 566 -14.82 26.67 -2.31
N ASN A 567 -15.86 27.45 -2.52
CA ASN A 567 -17.06 27.33 -1.69
C ASN A 567 -17.71 25.95 -1.90
N PRO A 568 -17.99 25.15 -0.83
CA PRO A 568 -18.60 23.82 -0.93
C PRO A 568 -19.92 23.83 -1.75
N GLU A 569 -20.70 24.91 -1.70
CA GLU A 569 -21.92 25.04 -2.52
C GLU A 569 -21.65 25.04 -4.03
N LYS A 570 -20.43 25.31 -4.45
CA LYS A 570 -20.01 25.34 -5.87
C LYS A 570 -19.49 24.00 -6.38
N ILE A 571 -19.28 23.02 -5.50
CA ILE A 571 -18.85 21.66 -5.88
C ILE A 571 -19.78 21.10 -6.98
N GLY A 572 -21.10 21.23 -6.80
CA GLY A 572 -22.08 20.77 -7.80
C GLY A 572 -21.94 21.45 -9.16
N ALA A 573 -21.58 22.75 -9.17
CA ALA A 573 -21.37 23.51 -10.40
C ALA A 573 -20.05 23.11 -11.11
N LEU A 574 -19.00 22.85 -10.34
CA LEU A 574 -17.72 22.38 -10.86
C LEU A 574 -17.85 20.97 -11.46
N ILE A 575 -18.53 20.07 -10.77
CA ILE A 575 -18.78 18.71 -11.28
C ILE A 575 -19.70 18.76 -12.51
N GLY A 576 -20.75 19.58 -12.47
CA GLY A 576 -21.75 19.70 -13.52
C GLY A 576 -22.71 18.51 -13.66
N PRO A 577 -23.77 18.60 -14.48
CA PRO A 577 -24.75 17.55 -14.67
C PRO A 577 -24.10 16.24 -15.15
N GLY A 578 -24.21 15.17 -14.35
CA GLY A 578 -23.61 13.86 -14.67
C GLY A 578 -22.09 13.87 -14.80
N GLY A 579 -21.41 14.83 -14.15
CA GLY A 579 -19.96 14.96 -14.21
C GLY A 579 -19.41 15.57 -15.51
N LYS A 580 -20.25 16.24 -16.31
CA LYS A 580 -19.86 16.73 -17.64
C LYS A 580 -18.76 17.81 -17.58
N ASN A 581 -18.85 18.74 -16.61
CA ASN A 581 -17.90 19.84 -16.53
C ASN A 581 -16.53 19.35 -16.09
N ILE A 582 -16.48 18.52 -15.04
CA ILE A 582 -15.21 18.00 -14.55
C ILE A 582 -14.54 17.08 -15.57
N LYS A 583 -15.27 16.24 -16.29
CA LYS A 583 -14.71 15.38 -17.35
C LYS A 583 -14.12 16.20 -18.49
N ARG A 584 -14.81 17.25 -18.93
CA ARG A 584 -14.29 18.15 -19.95
C ARG A 584 -13.02 18.83 -19.47
N LEU A 585 -12.98 19.32 -18.23
CA LEU A 585 -11.82 19.98 -17.66
C LEU A 585 -10.62 19.06 -17.56
N VAL A 586 -10.81 17.81 -17.14
CA VAL A 586 -9.79 16.75 -17.10
C VAL A 586 -9.27 16.46 -18.52
N GLU A 587 -10.15 16.37 -19.52
CA GLU A 587 -9.77 16.13 -20.92
C GLU A 587 -8.98 17.33 -21.53
N GLU A 588 -9.39 18.57 -21.27
CA GLU A 588 -8.77 19.79 -21.78
C GLU A 588 -7.41 20.08 -21.12
N SER A 589 -7.29 19.86 -19.82
CA SER A 589 -6.08 20.14 -19.05
C SER A 589 -5.09 18.97 -19.01
N GLY A 590 -5.58 17.73 -19.19
CA GLY A 590 -4.79 16.51 -18.95
C GLY A 590 -4.41 16.33 -17.47
N CYS A 591 -5.09 17.02 -16.55
CA CYS A 591 -4.89 16.94 -15.13
C CYS A 591 -5.83 15.92 -14.50
N GLU A 592 -5.43 15.31 -13.40
CA GLU A 592 -6.32 14.61 -12.48
C GLU A 592 -6.82 15.61 -11.43
N ILE A 593 -8.13 15.60 -11.13
CA ILE A 593 -8.75 16.61 -10.25
C ILE A 593 -9.62 15.89 -9.22
N ASN A 594 -9.24 16.03 -7.94
CA ASN A 594 -9.96 15.47 -6.82
C ASN A 594 -10.63 16.59 -6.02
N ILE A 595 -11.87 16.37 -5.62
CA ILE A 595 -12.69 17.36 -4.92
C ILE A 595 -13.13 16.75 -3.59
N GLU A 596 -12.78 17.41 -2.49
CA GLU A 596 -13.22 17.02 -1.17
C GLU A 596 -14.53 17.73 -0.79
N ASP A 597 -15.30 17.14 0.12
CA ASP A 597 -16.61 17.64 0.53
C ASP A 597 -16.55 19.03 1.18
N ASP A 598 -15.40 19.38 1.74
CA ASP A 598 -15.14 20.68 2.36
C ASP A 598 -14.81 21.81 1.35
N GLY A 599 -14.81 21.49 0.04
CA GLY A 599 -14.48 22.41 -1.05
C GLY A 599 -12.99 22.52 -1.36
N THR A 600 -12.15 21.65 -0.83
CA THR A 600 -10.74 21.55 -1.22
C THR A 600 -10.66 20.82 -2.56
N VAL A 601 -10.01 21.42 -3.54
CA VAL A 601 -9.80 20.84 -4.88
C VAL A 601 -8.30 20.63 -5.09
N HIS A 602 -7.89 19.38 -5.25
CA HIS A 602 -6.53 18.99 -5.56
C HIS A 602 -6.40 18.75 -7.07
N ILE A 603 -5.49 19.46 -7.71
CA ILE A 603 -5.18 19.35 -9.14
C ILE A 603 -3.79 18.70 -9.25
N TYR A 604 -3.72 17.53 -9.88
CA TYR A 604 -2.48 16.77 -10.08
C TYR A 604 -2.09 16.79 -11.56
N SER A 605 -0.85 17.15 -11.85
CA SER A 605 -0.32 17.11 -13.22
C SER A 605 1.21 17.08 -13.24
N ILE A 606 1.76 16.46 -14.29
CA ILE A 606 3.16 16.56 -14.66
C ILE A 606 3.39 17.82 -15.52
N SER A 607 2.33 18.36 -16.16
CA SER A 607 2.37 19.52 -17.05
C SER A 607 2.01 20.81 -16.33
N GLU A 608 2.91 21.80 -16.35
CA GLU A 608 2.63 23.13 -15.80
C GLU A 608 1.53 23.86 -16.55
N ASP A 609 1.49 23.74 -17.89
CA ASP A 609 0.45 24.36 -18.73
C ASP A 609 -0.92 23.76 -18.43
N GLY A 610 -1.01 22.42 -18.31
CA GLY A 610 -2.24 21.73 -17.92
C GLY A 610 -2.74 22.19 -16.55
N MET A 611 -1.85 22.30 -15.58
CA MET A 611 -2.17 22.75 -14.23
C MET A 611 -2.70 24.19 -14.20
N LYS A 612 -2.11 25.08 -15.00
CA LYS A 612 -2.57 26.46 -15.16
C LYS A 612 -3.96 26.53 -15.76
N ILE A 613 -4.22 25.75 -16.83
CA ILE A 613 -5.55 25.65 -17.46
C ILE A 613 -6.61 25.15 -16.46
N ALA A 614 -6.29 24.08 -15.73
CA ALA A 614 -7.20 23.53 -14.75
C ALA A 614 -7.51 24.52 -13.63
N ARG A 615 -6.47 25.14 -13.07
CA ARG A 615 -6.61 26.14 -12.00
C ARG A 615 -7.46 27.34 -12.43
N GLU A 616 -7.11 27.97 -13.58
CA GLU A 616 -7.82 29.14 -14.09
C GLU A 616 -9.28 28.80 -14.41
N SER A 617 -9.56 27.60 -14.93
CA SER A 617 -10.91 27.13 -15.20
C SER A 617 -11.73 26.92 -13.92
N ILE A 618 -11.13 26.27 -12.88
CA ILE A 618 -11.78 26.06 -11.58
C ILE A 618 -12.06 27.39 -10.89
N GLU A 619 -11.06 28.28 -10.82
CA GLU A 619 -11.21 29.61 -10.23
C GLU A 619 -12.28 30.41 -11.00
N GLY A 620 -12.30 30.33 -12.33
CA GLY A 620 -13.31 31.00 -13.18
C GLY A 620 -14.74 30.48 -12.96
N MET A 621 -14.92 29.14 -12.91
CA MET A 621 -16.25 28.54 -12.69
C MET A 621 -16.80 28.79 -11.29
N THR A 622 -15.92 28.92 -10.30
CA THR A 622 -16.27 29.08 -8.90
C THR A 622 -16.24 30.54 -8.42
N ALA A 623 -15.61 31.44 -9.17
CA ALA A 623 -15.53 32.86 -8.87
C ALA A 623 -16.93 33.46 -8.68
N GLU A 624 -17.08 34.30 -7.69
CA GLU A 624 -18.31 35.07 -7.45
C GLU A 624 -18.15 36.52 -7.95
N ALA A 625 -19.25 37.09 -8.37
CA ALA A 625 -19.29 38.49 -8.77
C ALA A 625 -19.09 39.39 -7.54
N GLU A 626 -17.97 40.07 -7.45
CA GLU A 626 -17.69 41.01 -6.37
C GLU A 626 -18.35 42.36 -6.71
N ILE A 627 -19.24 42.82 -5.84
CA ILE A 627 -19.92 44.13 -6.00
C ILE A 627 -18.88 45.25 -5.97
N GLY A 628 -18.93 46.15 -6.97
CA GLY A 628 -18.03 47.27 -7.10
C GLY A 628 -16.78 46.98 -7.95
N LYS A 629 -16.46 45.71 -8.25
CA LYS A 629 -15.31 45.33 -9.10
C LYS A 629 -15.59 45.45 -10.58
N ILE A 630 -14.60 45.90 -11.32
CA ILE A 630 -14.65 46.05 -12.80
C ILE A 630 -14.12 44.78 -13.44
N TYR A 631 -14.88 44.25 -14.36
CA TYR A 631 -14.54 43.07 -15.16
C TYR A 631 -14.44 43.44 -16.63
N LYS A 632 -13.56 42.79 -17.36
CA LYS A 632 -13.55 42.79 -18.81
C LYS A 632 -14.44 41.64 -19.26
N GLY A 633 -15.56 41.96 -19.92
CA GLY A 633 -16.53 40.97 -20.35
C GLY A 633 -16.81 41.09 -21.85
N ARG A 634 -17.35 39.98 -22.43
CA ARG A 634 -17.75 39.90 -23.82
C ARG A 634 -19.27 39.92 -23.97
N VAL A 635 -19.79 40.73 -24.88
CA VAL A 635 -21.21 40.79 -25.17
C VAL A 635 -21.66 39.48 -25.86
N VAL A 636 -22.52 38.69 -25.20
CA VAL A 636 -23.01 37.38 -25.71
C VAL A 636 -24.37 37.52 -26.40
N THR A 637 -25.23 38.40 -25.90
CA THR A 637 -26.60 38.58 -26.46
C THR A 637 -27.07 39.98 -26.22
N ILE A 638 -27.75 40.55 -27.22
CA ILE A 638 -28.36 41.87 -27.19
C ILE A 638 -29.88 41.71 -27.18
N LYS A 639 -30.55 42.52 -26.35
CA LYS A 639 -31.98 42.67 -26.28
C LYS A 639 -32.36 44.16 -26.27
N GLU A 640 -33.63 44.47 -26.55
CA GLU A 640 -34.15 45.85 -26.56
C GLU A 640 -33.88 46.59 -25.23
N PHE A 641 -33.86 45.85 -24.09
CA PHE A 641 -33.69 46.42 -22.78
C PHE A 641 -32.22 46.44 -22.26
N GLY A 642 -31.25 45.92 -23.06
CA GLY A 642 -29.83 45.89 -22.66
C GLY A 642 -29.05 44.74 -23.27
N ALA A 643 -27.78 44.60 -22.86
CA ALA A 643 -26.87 43.58 -23.32
C ALA A 643 -26.51 42.59 -22.19
N PHE A 644 -26.47 41.32 -22.51
CA PHE A 644 -25.89 40.29 -21.65
C PHE A 644 -24.40 40.20 -21.95
N VAL A 645 -23.60 40.34 -20.92
CA VAL A 645 -22.16 40.35 -21.00
C VAL A 645 -21.62 39.19 -20.15
N GLU A 646 -20.92 38.26 -20.78
CA GLU A 646 -20.13 37.26 -20.08
C GLU A 646 -18.90 37.94 -19.48
N PHE A 647 -18.89 38.10 -18.16
CA PHE A 647 -17.84 38.82 -17.42
C PHE A 647 -16.95 37.90 -16.59
N LEU A 648 -17.38 36.63 -16.42
CA LEU A 648 -16.62 35.51 -15.86
C LEU A 648 -16.95 34.27 -16.69
N PRO A 649 -16.05 33.29 -16.81
CA PRO A 649 -16.31 32.06 -17.58
C PRO A 649 -17.65 31.39 -17.23
N GLY A 650 -18.56 31.31 -18.19
CA GLY A 650 -19.90 30.74 -18.02
C GLY A 650 -20.85 31.57 -17.14
N LYS A 651 -20.55 32.82 -16.84
CA LYS A 651 -21.44 33.74 -16.10
C LYS A 651 -21.74 35.02 -16.85
N ASP A 652 -22.99 35.21 -17.20
CA ASP A 652 -23.48 36.43 -17.84
C ASP A 652 -24.12 37.34 -16.82
N GLY A 653 -23.93 38.62 -17.01
CA GLY A 653 -24.63 39.69 -16.29
C GLY A 653 -25.37 40.60 -17.24
N LEU A 654 -26.43 41.20 -16.78
CA LEU A 654 -27.22 42.14 -17.55
C LEU A 654 -26.65 43.55 -17.38
N VAL A 655 -26.25 44.18 -18.49
CA VAL A 655 -26.03 45.61 -18.59
C VAL A 655 -27.35 46.22 -19.15
N HIS A 656 -28.15 46.85 -18.33
CA HIS A 656 -29.35 47.52 -18.75
C HIS A 656 -29.02 48.65 -19.71
N ILE A 657 -29.92 48.98 -20.64
CA ILE A 657 -29.74 50.02 -21.67
C ILE A 657 -29.35 51.39 -21.07
N SER A 658 -29.84 51.71 -19.86
CA SER A 658 -29.45 52.93 -19.13
C SER A 658 -28.06 52.91 -18.49
N GLU A 659 -27.45 51.73 -18.44
CA GLU A 659 -26.10 51.49 -17.85
C GLU A 659 -25.01 51.28 -18.95
N LEU A 660 -25.39 51.34 -20.24
CA LEU A 660 -24.47 51.20 -21.36
C LEU A 660 -23.64 52.45 -21.67
N SER A 661 -24.24 53.66 -21.48
CA SER A 661 -23.59 54.92 -21.78
C SER A 661 -24.13 56.05 -20.91
N ASN A 662 -23.38 57.16 -20.76
CA ASN A 662 -23.78 58.38 -20.10
C ASN A 662 -24.79 59.20 -20.92
N LYS A 663 -24.96 58.88 -22.25
CA LYS A 663 -25.95 59.49 -23.11
C LYS A 663 -27.18 58.59 -23.21
N ARG A 664 -28.32 59.19 -23.52
CA ARG A 664 -29.55 58.40 -23.73
C ARG A 664 -29.38 57.52 -24.98
N VAL A 665 -29.40 56.20 -24.78
CA VAL A 665 -29.32 55.16 -25.80
C VAL A 665 -30.73 54.79 -26.20
N ASN A 666 -31.03 54.85 -27.50
CA ASN A 666 -32.33 54.49 -28.02
C ASN A 666 -32.41 52.99 -28.36
N ASN A 667 -31.38 52.41 -28.92
CA ASN A 667 -31.23 50.98 -29.16
C ASN A 667 -29.91 50.48 -28.60
N THR A 668 -29.92 49.27 -28.04
CA THR A 668 -28.72 48.66 -27.47
C THR A 668 -27.61 48.46 -28.50
N GLU A 669 -27.98 48.16 -29.75
CA GLU A 669 -27.06 47.92 -30.87
C GLU A 669 -26.32 49.19 -31.34
N ASP A 670 -26.80 50.38 -30.98
CA ASP A 670 -26.11 51.66 -31.29
C ASP A 670 -24.80 51.84 -30.48
N VAL A 671 -24.64 51.05 -29.38
CA VAL A 671 -23.54 51.24 -28.45
C VAL A 671 -22.63 50.02 -28.35
N VAL A 672 -23.18 48.80 -28.47
CA VAL A 672 -22.42 47.53 -28.36
C VAL A 672 -22.99 46.51 -29.33
N ASN A 673 -22.10 45.66 -29.88
CA ASN A 673 -22.44 44.55 -30.75
C ASN A 673 -22.13 43.21 -30.10
N VAL A 674 -22.79 42.12 -30.53
CA VAL A 674 -22.45 40.79 -30.08
C VAL A 674 -21.01 40.45 -30.42
N GLY A 675 -20.23 40.07 -29.47
CA GLY A 675 -18.80 39.78 -29.59
C GLY A 675 -17.88 40.89 -29.11
N ASP A 676 -18.41 42.09 -28.82
CA ASP A 676 -17.63 43.21 -28.32
C ASP A 676 -17.09 42.92 -26.90
N GLU A 677 -15.82 43.30 -26.67
CA GLU A 677 -15.21 43.28 -25.35
C GLU A 677 -15.38 44.64 -24.68
N ILE A 678 -16.07 44.67 -23.57
CA ILE A 678 -16.35 45.87 -22.80
C ILE A 678 -15.99 45.71 -21.33
N HIS A 679 -15.65 46.82 -20.69
CA HIS A 679 -15.47 46.83 -19.26
C HIS A 679 -16.80 47.11 -18.58
N VAL A 680 -17.11 46.28 -17.58
CA VAL A 680 -18.36 46.40 -16.82
C VAL A 680 -18.10 46.31 -15.33
N LYS A 681 -18.76 47.16 -14.56
CA LYS A 681 -18.70 47.13 -13.09
C LYS A 681 -19.88 46.37 -12.53
N CYS A 682 -19.64 45.46 -11.59
CA CYS A 682 -20.72 44.78 -10.91
C CYS A 682 -21.43 45.73 -9.92
N LEU A 683 -22.73 45.91 -10.13
CA LEU A 683 -23.55 46.79 -9.24
C LEU A 683 -24.27 45.98 -8.14
N GLY A 684 -24.39 44.68 -8.29
CA GLY A 684 -25.07 43.77 -7.38
C GLY A 684 -25.78 42.62 -8.06
N VAL A 685 -26.47 41.81 -7.29
CA VAL A 685 -27.28 40.68 -7.75
C VAL A 685 -28.72 40.97 -7.50
N ASP A 686 -29.62 40.73 -8.47
CA ASP A 686 -31.06 40.94 -8.33
C ASP A 686 -31.71 39.79 -7.53
N GLU A 687 -32.98 39.98 -7.10
CA GLU A 687 -33.75 39.01 -6.31
C GLU A 687 -33.90 37.61 -7.02
N LYS A 688 -33.58 37.56 -8.28
CA LYS A 688 -33.60 36.32 -9.10
C LYS A 688 -32.20 35.70 -9.31
N GLY A 689 -31.16 36.21 -8.58
CA GLY A 689 -29.81 35.72 -8.65
C GLY A 689 -29.03 36.19 -9.91
N ARG A 690 -29.53 37.17 -10.69
CA ARG A 690 -28.86 37.68 -11.90
C ARG A 690 -27.97 38.85 -11.55
N VAL A 691 -26.71 38.81 -12.07
CA VAL A 691 -25.73 39.88 -11.83
C VAL A 691 -26.09 41.11 -12.67
N ARG A 692 -26.16 42.24 -12.03
CA ARG A 692 -26.39 43.57 -12.66
C ARG A 692 -25.02 44.20 -12.90
N LEU A 693 -24.78 44.59 -14.14
CA LEU A 693 -23.54 45.18 -14.56
C LEU A 693 -23.76 46.60 -15.13
N SER A 694 -22.76 47.49 -15.02
CA SER A 694 -22.78 48.80 -15.58
C SER A 694 -21.48 49.08 -16.35
N ARG A 695 -21.59 49.32 -17.64
CA ARG A 695 -20.50 49.84 -18.48
C ARG A 695 -20.22 51.31 -18.14
N LYS A 696 -21.27 52.10 -17.93
CA LYS A 696 -21.19 53.53 -17.53
C LYS A 696 -20.33 53.67 -16.28
N ALA A 697 -20.64 52.97 -15.18
CA ALA A 697 -19.90 53.03 -13.93
C ALA A 697 -18.45 52.53 -14.10
N ALA A 698 -18.20 51.57 -14.98
CA ALA A 698 -16.84 51.11 -15.27
C ALA A 698 -16.03 52.16 -16.03
N MET A 699 -16.63 52.92 -16.95
CA MET A 699 -15.97 54.01 -17.68
C MET A 699 -15.70 55.19 -16.78
N GLU A 700 -16.63 55.56 -15.87
CA GLU A 700 -16.46 56.62 -14.91
C GLU A 700 -15.29 56.33 -13.96
N ASP A 701 -15.19 55.14 -13.43
CA ASP A 701 -14.12 54.75 -12.49
C ASP A 701 -12.73 54.69 -13.21
N ARG A 702 -12.71 54.39 -14.52
CA ARG A 702 -11.47 54.30 -15.31
C ARG A 702 -11.06 55.61 -15.92
N GLY A 703 -11.88 56.70 -15.83
CA GLY A 703 -11.58 58.00 -16.44
C GLY A 703 -11.49 57.96 -17.96
N GLU A 704 -12.20 57.03 -18.60
CA GLU A 704 -12.19 56.88 -20.06
C GLU A 704 -13.07 57.97 -20.69
N ALA A 705 -12.48 58.78 -21.63
CA ALA A 705 -13.18 59.80 -22.36
C ALA A 705 -14.25 59.18 -23.26
N ILE A 706 -15.46 59.68 -23.19
CA ILE A 706 -16.60 59.22 -23.98
C ILE A 706 -16.37 59.63 -25.46
N PRO A 707 -16.48 58.75 -26.46
CA PRO A 707 -16.45 59.17 -27.87
C PRO A 707 -17.58 60.15 -28.14
N THR A 708 -17.28 61.34 -28.52
CA THR A 708 -18.22 62.33 -29.06
C THR A 708 -18.27 62.15 -30.57
N GLU A 709 -19.36 61.57 -31.10
CA GLU A 709 -19.64 61.67 -32.50
C GLU A 709 -20.28 63.02 -32.87
N GLY A 710 -19.74 63.61 -33.97
CA GLY A 710 -20.47 64.48 -34.85
C GLY A 710 -20.22 65.96 -34.81
N GLY A 711 -19.52 66.53 -35.81
CA GLY A 711 -19.49 67.95 -36.15
C GLY A 711 -18.30 68.34 -37.03
N ASP A 712 -18.54 68.38 -38.31
CA ASP A 712 -17.69 68.94 -39.39
C ASP A 712 -16.91 70.19 -39.04
N THR A 713 -15.68 70.20 -39.50
CA THR A 713 -15.02 71.13 -40.40
C THR A 713 -13.50 71.13 -40.23
N ALA A 714 -12.82 70.97 -41.38
CA ALA A 714 -11.40 71.24 -41.59
C ALA A 714 -11.23 72.70 -41.97
N PRO A 715 -10.04 73.28 -42.32
CA PRO A 715 -8.66 72.97 -41.86
C PRO A 715 -7.88 74.29 -41.56
N GLU A 716 -6.55 74.26 -41.54
CA GLU A 716 -5.48 75.31 -41.50
C GLU A 716 -4.87 75.50 -40.11
N GLY A 717 -3.61 75.44 -39.87
CA GLY A 717 -2.38 75.70 -40.68
C GLY A 717 -1.27 75.87 -39.65
N SER A 718 -0.11 75.35 -40.02
CA SER A 718 1.23 75.88 -39.72
C SER A 718 1.68 76.23 -38.29
N ALA A 719 2.68 75.52 -37.80
CA ALA A 719 4.05 75.99 -37.57
C ALA A 719 4.80 75.20 -36.53
N GLU A 720 5.82 74.56 -36.90
CA GLU A 720 6.99 74.28 -36.08
C GLU A 720 7.70 75.54 -35.68
N PRO A 721 8.66 75.60 -34.77
CA PRO A 721 9.84 74.79 -34.81
C PRO A 721 10.61 74.51 -33.51
N ASN A 722 11.45 73.47 -33.59
CA ASN A 722 12.85 73.44 -33.17
C ASN A 722 13.26 73.26 -31.68
N GLY A 723 14.16 72.25 -31.61
CA GLY A 723 15.33 72.34 -30.73
C GLY A 723 15.63 71.00 -30.04
N ASN A 724 16.27 70.12 -30.67
CA ASN A 724 17.68 69.77 -30.80
C ASN A 724 18.32 69.38 -29.47
N THR A 725 18.90 68.24 -29.44
CA THR A 725 20.22 67.60 -29.44
C THR A 725 20.13 66.26 -28.59
N GLY A 726 20.73 65.20 -28.95
CA GLY A 726 21.82 64.81 -29.79
C GLY A 726 22.24 63.41 -29.35
N GLY A 727 22.66 62.66 -30.26
CA GLY A 727 23.78 61.76 -30.34
C GLY A 727 23.56 60.37 -29.83
N GLY A 728 23.86 59.37 -30.50
CA GLY A 728 24.52 58.94 -31.62
C GLY A 728 24.54 57.46 -31.77
N GLU A 729 24.50 57.04 -32.95
CA GLU A 729 25.30 56.07 -33.66
C GLU A 729 25.14 54.64 -33.22
N SER A 730 24.93 53.71 -34.05
CA SER A 730 25.02 53.35 -35.46
C SER A 730 25.17 51.89 -35.53
N SER A 731 24.69 51.19 -36.28
CA SER A 731 24.69 50.73 -37.65
C SER A 731 24.21 49.26 -37.64
N GLY A 732 23.46 48.71 -38.51
CA GLY A 732 23.46 48.83 -39.90
C GLY A 732 23.20 47.40 -40.46
N GLY A 733 22.29 47.32 -41.36
CA GLY A 733 22.34 46.52 -42.55
C GLY A 733 21.85 45.04 -42.37
N ASP A 734 21.14 44.52 -43.19
CA ASP A 734 20.30 44.72 -44.35
C ASP A 734 20.00 43.36 -44.97
N ARG A 735 18.80 43.22 -45.54
CA ARG A 735 18.37 42.30 -46.57
C ARG A 735 18.50 40.76 -46.35
N GLY A 736 17.49 39.93 -46.51
CA GLY A 736 16.56 39.90 -47.58
C GLY A 736 16.54 38.50 -48.17
N GLY A 737 15.39 37.96 -48.52
CA GLY A 737 15.31 36.97 -49.60
C GLY A 737 14.79 35.55 -49.22
N ARG A 738 13.55 35.30 -49.40
CA ARG A 738 12.84 34.35 -50.30
C ARG A 738 13.62 33.10 -50.73
N GLY A 739 12.95 31.92 -50.65
CA GLY A 739 13.01 30.90 -51.71
C GLY A 739 13.03 29.49 -51.26
N GLU A 740 11.89 28.86 -51.30
CA GLU A 740 11.54 27.67 -52.08
C GLU A 740 12.37 26.40 -51.98
N ARG A 741 11.62 25.34 -51.64
CA ARG A 741 11.50 24.00 -52.28
C ARG A 741 12.72 23.14 -52.54
N SER A 742 12.57 21.91 -52.15
CA SER A 742 12.54 20.65 -52.88
C SER A 742 13.52 19.59 -52.35
N GLU A 743 12.89 18.45 -52.02
CA GLU A 743 13.01 17.10 -52.56
C GLU A 743 14.35 16.38 -52.57
N ARG A 744 14.24 15.12 -52.19
CA ARG A 744 14.85 13.86 -52.63
C ARG A 744 16.24 13.48 -52.11
N GLY A 745 16.24 12.32 -51.50
CA GLY A 745 16.75 11.10 -52.16
C GLY A 745 17.92 10.44 -51.51
N GLY A 746 17.82 9.15 -51.28
CA GLY A 746 18.87 8.22 -51.59
C GLY A 746 19.49 7.40 -50.43
N ARG A 747 19.06 6.20 -50.22
CA ARG A 747 19.66 4.87 -50.52
C ARG A 747 21.12 4.64 -50.12
N GLY A 748 21.33 3.51 -49.42
CA GLY A 748 22.50 2.66 -49.48
C GLY A 748 22.70 1.94 -48.16
N GLU A 749 22.31 0.78 -47.99
CA GLU A 749 22.72 -0.59 -48.32
C GLU A 749 24.04 -1.03 -47.70
N ARG A 750 23.97 -2.26 -47.13
CA ARG A 750 24.93 -3.35 -46.91
C ARG A 750 25.72 -3.29 -45.63
N GLY A 751 25.89 -4.38 -44.92
CA GLY A 751 25.66 -5.82 -45.11
C GLY A 751 26.57 -6.58 -44.19
N GLY A 752 26.20 -7.84 -43.96
CA GLY A 752 27.07 -8.98 -43.61
C GLY A 752 27.22 -9.30 -42.14
N ASP A 753 27.02 -10.38 -41.69
CA ASP A 753 26.76 -11.81 -42.07
C ASP A 753 27.53 -12.68 -41.06
N ARG A 754 26.97 -13.89 -40.80
CA ARG A 754 27.54 -15.10 -40.16
C ARG A 754 27.49 -15.17 -38.62
N GLY A 755 27.01 -16.23 -38.01
CA GLY A 755 26.52 -17.52 -38.47
C GLY A 755 26.67 -18.52 -37.35
N GLY A 756 25.80 -19.55 -37.36
CA GLY A 756 25.99 -20.85 -36.79
C GLY A 756 25.43 -21.11 -35.38
N ASP A 757 24.72 -22.06 -35.11
CA ASP A 757 24.00 -23.23 -35.69
C ASP A 757 23.74 -24.18 -34.50
N ARG A 758 22.65 -24.93 -34.58
CA ARG A 758 22.27 -26.18 -33.87
C ARG A 758 21.78 -26.05 -32.41
N GLY A 759 20.65 -26.58 -32.02
CA GLY A 759 19.69 -27.49 -32.65
C GLY A 759 18.71 -27.97 -31.58
N GLY A 760 17.52 -28.24 -32.01
CA GLY A 760 16.84 -29.44 -31.58
C GLY A 760 15.53 -29.33 -30.83
N ARG A 761 14.44 -29.40 -31.60
CA ARG A 761 13.15 -30.09 -31.36
C ARG A 761 12.28 -29.81 -30.11
N GLY A 762 11.06 -29.44 -30.43
CA GLY A 762 9.87 -29.64 -29.59
C GLY A 762 8.68 -28.79 -30.04
N GLU A 763 7.97 -29.29 -31.06
CA GLU A 763 6.70 -28.74 -31.54
C GLU A 763 5.64 -28.71 -30.44
N ARG A 764 4.92 -27.59 -30.30
CA ARG A 764 3.46 -27.56 -30.20
C ARG A 764 2.97 -26.16 -30.55
N GLY A 765 2.07 -26.14 -31.56
CA GLY A 765 1.50 -24.98 -32.18
C GLY A 765 0.68 -24.08 -31.25
N GLY A 766 0.77 -22.81 -31.49
CA GLY A 766 -0.08 -21.74 -31.02
C GLY A 766 -0.10 -20.69 -32.10
N GLU A 767 -1.21 -20.63 -32.83
CA GLU A 767 -1.45 -19.72 -33.95
C GLU A 767 -1.22 -18.28 -33.55
N ARG A 768 -0.34 -17.60 -34.25
CA ARG A 768 -0.24 -16.14 -34.29
C ARG A 768 -1.45 -15.60 -35.06
N ARG A 769 -2.38 -14.94 -34.37
CA ARG A 769 -3.36 -14.09 -35.02
C ARG A 769 -2.72 -12.79 -35.51
N GLU A 770 -2.69 -12.64 -36.81
CA GLU A 770 -2.40 -11.40 -37.52
C GLU A 770 -3.43 -10.30 -37.17
N LYS A 771 -2.98 -9.06 -37.12
CA LYS A 771 -3.87 -7.90 -37.01
C LYS A 771 -4.67 -7.74 -38.30
N PRO A 772 -6.00 -7.60 -38.24
CA PRO A 772 -6.79 -7.38 -39.45
C PRO A 772 -6.58 -5.98 -40.02
N GLY A 773 -6.36 -5.92 -41.32
CA GLY A 773 -6.38 -4.73 -42.17
C GLY A 773 -7.73 -4.01 -42.14
N ARG A 774 -7.74 -2.76 -42.56
CA ARG A 774 -8.88 -1.88 -42.73
C ARG A 774 -10.02 -2.62 -43.46
N LYS A 775 -11.14 -2.84 -42.75
CA LYS A 775 -12.36 -3.43 -43.29
C LYS A 775 -13.08 -2.43 -44.17
N GLU A 776 -13.63 -2.91 -45.27
CA GLU A 776 -14.59 -2.17 -46.12
C GLU A 776 -15.91 -1.85 -45.36
N PRO A 777 -16.69 -0.84 -45.76
CA PRO A 777 -17.85 -0.42 -45.02
C PRO A 777 -18.91 -1.53 -44.99
N ALA A 778 -19.37 -1.82 -43.76
CA ALA A 778 -20.41 -2.78 -43.46
C ALA A 778 -21.68 -2.45 -44.23
N THR A 779 -22.35 -3.50 -44.75
CA THR A 779 -23.68 -3.36 -45.39
C THR A 779 -24.65 -2.75 -44.39
N PRO A 780 -25.28 -1.61 -44.66
CA PRO A 780 -26.16 -0.94 -43.72
C PRO A 780 -27.40 -1.82 -43.42
N ALA A 781 -27.69 -2.02 -42.12
CA ALA A 781 -28.92 -2.65 -41.70
C ALA A 781 -30.12 -1.73 -41.99
N GLU A 782 -31.20 -2.32 -42.47
CA GLU A 782 -32.44 -1.59 -42.69
C GLU A 782 -33.12 -1.24 -41.36
N ASP A 783 -33.39 0.02 -41.13
CA ASP A 783 -34.03 0.49 -39.91
C ASP A 783 -35.43 -0.12 -39.76
N GLY A 784 -35.77 -0.56 -38.56
CA GLY A 784 -37.02 -1.23 -38.24
C GLY A 784 -37.06 -2.72 -38.57
N LYS A 785 -36.11 -3.31 -39.26
CA LYS A 785 -36.09 -4.72 -39.65
C LYS A 785 -35.53 -5.62 -38.53
N VAL A 786 -36.12 -6.81 -38.40
CA VAL A 786 -35.69 -7.82 -37.43
C VAL A 786 -34.69 -8.79 -38.05
N TYR A 787 -33.61 -9.03 -37.39
CA TYR A 787 -32.51 -9.92 -37.79
C TYR A 787 -32.31 -11.00 -36.76
N ARG A 788 -31.91 -12.20 -37.21
CA ARG A 788 -31.32 -13.21 -36.35
C ARG A 788 -29.84 -12.98 -36.35
N ALA A 789 -29.29 -12.66 -35.21
CA ALA A 789 -27.90 -12.24 -35.05
C ALA A 789 -27.21 -13.06 -33.99
N LYS A 790 -25.91 -13.32 -34.18
CA LYS A 790 -25.10 -14.11 -33.26
C LYS A 790 -24.29 -13.19 -32.34
N VAL A 791 -24.33 -13.43 -31.03
CA VAL A 791 -23.55 -12.66 -30.06
C VAL A 791 -22.07 -12.98 -30.23
N VAL A 792 -21.27 -11.97 -30.62
CA VAL A 792 -19.81 -12.12 -30.86
C VAL A 792 -18.96 -11.63 -29.70
N SER A 793 -19.40 -10.62 -28.96
CA SER A 793 -18.70 -10.18 -27.75
C SER A 793 -19.64 -9.48 -26.78
N ILE A 794 -19.30 -9.55 -25.48
CA ILE A 794 -20.06 -8.93 -24.39
C ILE A 794 -19.19 -7.89 -23.71
N LYS A 795 -19.81 -6.78 -23.32
CA LYS A 795 -19.23 -5.68 -22.55
C LYS A 795 -20.22 -5.25 -21.47
N ASP A 796 -19.77 -4.54 -20.44
CA ASP A 796 -20.62 -4.08 -19.33
C ASP A 796 -21.83 -3.24 -19.78
N PHE A 797 -21.69 -2.51 -20.90
CA PHE A 797 -22.73 -1.64 -21.46
C PHE A 797 -23.62 -2.32 -22.52
N GLY A 798 -23.38 -3.59 -22.90
CA GLY A 798 -24.16 -4.30 -23.91
C GLY A 798 -23.40 -5.40 -24.62
N CYS A 799 -23.99 -5.99 -25.65
CA CYS A 799 -23.34 -7.00 -26.48
C CYS A 799 -23.25 -6.56 -27.95
N PHE A 800 -22.18 -7.03 -28.63
CA PHE A 800 -22.05 -6.90 -30.08
C PHE A 800 -22.59 -8.18 -30.72
N VAL A 801 -23.38 -7.98 -31.76
CA VAL A 801 -24.02 -9.05 -32.49
C VAL A 801 -23.68 -8.97 -33.98
N GLU A 802 -23.32 -10.10 -34.57
CA GLU A 802 -23.15 -10.24 -36.01
C GLU A 802 -24.52 -10.57 -36.65
N TYR A 803 -25.05 -9.61 -37.42
CA TYR A 803 -26.38 -9.72 -38.06
C TYR A 803 -26.33 -10.12 -39.52
N MET A 804 -25.14 -9.98 -40.13
CA MET A 804 -24.76 -10.47 -41.46
C MET A 804 -23.28 -10.84 -41.44
N PRO A 805 -22.79 -11.70 -42.35
CA PRO A 805 -21.36 -12.04 -42.42
C PRO A 805 -20.49 -10.76 -42.42
N GLU A 806 -19.56 -10.69 -41.45
CA GLU A 806 -18.63 -9.58 -41.25
C GLU A 806 -19.27 -8.22 -40.86
N SER A 807 -20.58 -8.20 -40.52
CA SER A 807 -21.29 -6.98 -40.13
C SER A 807 -21.79 -7.07 -38.70
N GLU A 808 -21.21 -6.23 -37.83
CA GLU A 808 -21.51 -6.18 -36.40
C GLU A 808 -22.36 -4.96 -36.04
N GLY A 809 -23.25 -5.12 -35.05
CA GLY A 809 -23.99 -4.03 -34.44
C GLY A 809 -24.07 -4.16 -32.93
N LEU A 810 -24.45 -3.07 -32.25
CA LEU A 810 -24.51 -2.98 -30.79
C LEU A 810 -25.95 -3.15 -30.29
N VAL A 811 -26.15 -4.05 -29.33
CA VAL A 811 -27.32 -4.11 -28.46
C VAL A 811 -26.93 -3.56 -27.09
N HIS A 812 -27.43 -2.36 -26.76
CA HIS A 812 -27.15 -1.76 -25.45
C HIS A 812 -27.88 -2.54 -24.34
N VAL A 813 -27.32 -2.52 -23.11
CA VAL A 813 -27.89 -3.28 -21.96
C VAL A 813 -29.37 -2.94 -21.69
N SER A 814 -29.80 -1.71 -21.91
CA SER A 814 -31.20 -1.28 -21.78
C SER A 814 -32.14 -1.84 -22.87
N GLU A 815 -31.58 -2.39 -23.94
CA GLU A 815 -32.28 -2.92 -25.10
C GLU A 815 -32.30 -4.47 -25.16
N LEU A 816 -31.72 -5.12 -24.15
CA LEU A 816 -31.67 -6.59 -24.06
C LEU A 816 -32.96 -7.21 -23.54
N ALA A 817 -33.62 -6.58 -22.59
CA ALA A 817 -34.86 -7.07 -21.96
C ALA A 817 -35.77 -5.90 -21.55
N ASN A 818 -37.05 -6.19 -21.29
CA ASN A 818 -38.06 -5.22 -20.82
C ASN A 818 -38.03 -5.01 -19.29
N PHE A 819 -37.05 -5.61 -18.59
CA PHE A 819 -36.72 -5.39 -17.17
C PHE A 819 -35.26 -4.96 -17.01
N ARG A 820 -34.94 -4.44 -15.84
CA ARG A 820 -33.56 -3.93 -15.56
C ARG A 820 -32.57 -5.08 -15.50
N VAL A 821 -31.71 -5.17 -16.51
CA VAL A 821 -30.61 -6.13 -16.61
C VAL A 821 -29.43 -5.64 -15.72
N LYS A 822 -28.92 -6.48 -14.84
CA LYS A 822 -27.79 -6.15 -13.98
C LYS A 822 -26.46 -6.45 -14.68
N GLN A 823 -26.36 -7.57 -15.36
CA GLN A 823 -25.21 -7.97 -16.15
C GLN A 823 -25.68 -8.54 -17.48
N VAL A 824 -24.96 -8.24 -18.54
CA VAL A 824 -25.33 -8.66 -19.92
C VAL A 824 -25.31 -10.18 -20.05
N GLU A 825 -24.39 -10.84 -19.35
CA GLU A 825 -24.21 -12.29 -19.27
C GLU A 825 -25.39 -13.04 -18.63
N ASP A 826 -26.23 -12.36 -17.86
CA ASP A 826 -27.45 -12.94 -17.27
C ASP A 826 -28.51 -13.20 -18.33
N ILE A 827 -28.44 -12.52 -19.49
CA ILE A 827 -29.43 -12.56 -20.55
C ILE A 827 -28.92 -13.27 -21.79
N VAL A 828 -27.65 -13.06 -22.18
CA VAL A 828 -27.05 -13.60 -23.40
C VAL A 828 -25.59 -14.03 -23.14
N LYS A 829 -25.15 -15.06 -23.86
CA LYS A 829 -23.75 -15.53 -23.82
C LYS A 829 -23.11 -15.40 -25.20
N VAL A 830 -21.80 -15.28 -25.25
CA VAL A 830 -21.06 -15.28 -26.51
C VAL A 830 -21.33 -16.57 -27.25
N GLY A 831 -21.77 -16.44 -28.50
CA GLY A 831 -22.19 -17.55 -29.35
C GLY A 831 -23.69 -17.76 -29.45
N ASP A 832 -24.50 -17.11 -28.62
CA ASP A 832 -25.94 -17.21 -28.67
C ASP A 832 -26.53 -16.57 -29.95
N ASP A 833 -27.54 -17.21 -30.54
CA ASP A 833 -28.34 -16.67 -31.63
C ASP A 833 -29.55 -15.94 -31.05
N ILE A 834 -29.64 -14.64 -31.24
CA ILE A 834 -30.71 -13.79 -30.70
C ILE A 834 -31.42 -13.03 -31.82
N TRP A 835 -32.68 -12.73 -31.60
CA TRP A 835 -33.44 -11.86 -32.48
C TRP A 835 -33.27 -10.40 -32.06
N VAL A 836 -32.91 -9.53 -33.02
CA VAL A 836 -32.64 -8.13 -32.77
C VAL A 836 -33.28 -7.27 -33.87
N LYS A 837 -33.92 -6.17 -33.49
CA LYS A 837 -34.51 -5.20 -34.42
C LYS A 837 -33.56 -4.01 -34.57
N CYS A 838 -33.27 -3.59 -35.79
CA CYS A 838 -32.50 -2.39 -36.06
C CYS A 838 -33.30 -1.15 -35.59
N ILE A 839 -32.65 -0.31 -34.79
CA ILE A 839 -33.22 0.93 -34.23
C ILE A 839 -32.42 2.18 -34.66
N GLY A 840 -31.67 2.06 -35.78
CA GLY A 840 -30.88 3.14 -36.36
C GLY A 840 -29.35 2.96 -36.15
N THR A 841 -28.60 4.01 -36.45
CA THR A 841 -27.16 4.08 -36.32
C THR A 841 -26.76 5.15 -35.31
N ASP A 842 -25.64 4.93 -34.59
CA ASP A 842 -25.08 5.93 -33.66
C ASP A 842 -24.29 7.02 -34.42
N GLU A 843 -23.91 8.09 -33.75
CA GLU A 843 -23.13 9.21 -34.30
C GLU A 843 -21.77 8.79 -34.88
N ARG A 844 -21.32 7.56 -34.61
CA ARG A 844 -20.08 6.97 -35.13
C ARG A 844 -20.32 5.99 -36.28
N GLY A 845 -21.57 5.93 -36.81
CA GLY A 845 -21.93 5.08 -37.93
C GLY A 845 -22.09 3.59 -37.56
N ARG A 846 -22.22 3.22 -36.28
CA ARG A 846 -22.46 1.83 -35.89
C ARG A 846 -23.94 1.53 -35.77
N VAL A 847 -24.34 0.35 -36.28
CA VAL A 847 -25.73 -0.08 -36.24
C VAL A 847 -26.14 -0.42 -34.80
N ARG A 848 -27.27 0.11 -34.36
CA ARG A 848 -27.88 -0.14 -33.06
C ARG A 848 -29.06 -1.09 -33.19
N PHE A 849 -29.11 -2.04 -32.27
CA PHE A 849 -30.15 -3.06 -32.22
C PHE A 849 -30.86 -3.07 -30.88
N SER A 850 -32.14 -3.51 -30.90
CA SER A 850 -32.96 -3.79 -29.71
C SER A 850 -33.46 -5.23 -29.75
N ARG A 851 -33.05 -6.05 -28.80
CA ARG A 851 -33.62 -7.40 -28.59
C ARG A 851 -35.04 -7.31 -28.05
N LYS A 852 -35.28 -6.38 -27.13
CA LYS A 852 -36.60 -6.10 -26.55
C LYS A 852 -37.64 -5.82 -27.62
N ALA A 853 -37.37 -4.87 -28.55
CA ALA A 853 -38.27 -4.54 -29.65
C ALA A 853 -38.48 -5.70 -30.63
N ALA A 854 -37.47 -6.53 -30.88
CA ALA A 854 -37.62 -7.73 -31.71
C ALA A 854 -38.50 -8.79 -31.06
N MET A 855 -38.44 -8.97 -29.76
CA MET A 855 -39.32 -9.91 -29.04
C MET A 855 -40.76 -9.44 -29.00
N GLU A 856 -41.01 -8.14 -28.73
CA GLU A 856 -42.34 -7.54 -28.76
C GLU A 856 -43.01 -7.65 -30.12
N GLU A 857 -42.26 -7.53 -31.24
CA GLU A 857 -42.80 -7.66 -32.59
C GLU A 857 -43.15 -9.09 -32.94
N ARG A 858 -42.32 -10.03 -32.57
CA ARG A 858 -42.58 -11.47 -32.77
C ARG A 858 -43.76 -12.00 -31.93
N GLU A 859 -43.93 -11.49 -30.70
CA GLU A 859 -45.10 -11.79 -29.88
C GLU A 859 -46.40 -11.28 -30.53
N LYS A 860 -46.34 -10.12 -31.20
CA LYS A 860 -47.45 -9.58 -31.97
C LYS A 860 -47.74 -10.38 -33.24
N GLU A 861 -46.73 -10.88 -33.97
CA GLU A 861 -46.86 -11.70 -35.17
C GLU A 861 -47.33 -13.13 -34.89
N GLN A 862 -47.02 -13.67 -33.71
CA GLN A 862 -47.48 -15.00 -33.28
C GLN A 862 -48.83 -14.98 -32.57
N GLY A 863 -49.59 -13.86 -32.68
CA GLY A 863 -50.84 -13.52 -32.09
C GLY A 863 -51.76 -14.65 -31.73
N GLY A 864 -51.92 -14.92 -30.46
CA GLY A 864 -53.03 -15.65 -29.84
C GLY A 864 -52.84 -17.15 -29.76
N GLY A 865 -52.26 -17.61 -28.66
CA GLY A 865 -52.29 -19.02 -28.31
C GLY A 865 -51.20 -19.43 -27.28
N GLU A 866 -51.67 -19.67 -26.08
CA GLU A 866 -51.06 -20.47 -24.99
C GLU A 866 -49.80 -19.97 -24.27
N ALA A 867 -49.97 -19.76 -23.01
CA ALA A 867 -48.98 -19.53 -22.01
C ALA A 867 -47.96 -20.70 -21.92
N ALA A 868 -46.67 -20.39 -21.94
CA ALA A 868 -45.62 -21.34 -21.64
C ALA A 868 -45.53 -21.54 -20.11
N PRO A 869 -45.26 -22.76 -19.65
CA PRO A 869 -45.25 -23.11 -18.23
C PRO A 869 -44.03 -22.58 -17.49
N ALA A 870 -44.27 -22.22 -16.24
CA ALA A 870 -43.24 -21.90 -15.23
C ALA A 870 -42.26 -23.07 -15.06
N ALA A 871 -40.98 -22.77 -15.04
CA ALA A 871 -39.94 -23.71 -14.64
C ALA A 871 -39.87 -23.72 -13.11
N ASP A 872 -40.42 -24.76 -12.54
CA ASP A 872 -40.21 -25.16 -11.16
C ASP A 872 -39.42 -26.47 -11.11
N GLU A 873 -38.51 -26.52 -10.12
CA GLU A 873 -37.87 -27.69 -9.55
C GLU A 873 -36.93 -28.59 -10.39
N ALA A 874 -35.65 -28.44 -10.09
CA ALA A 874 -34.74 -29.58 -9.92
C ALA A 874 -33.63 -29.32 -8.88
N SER A 875 -34.03 -29.39 -7.61
CA SER A 875 -33.13 -29.81 -6.53
C SER A 875 -33.20 -31.32 -6.43
N LYS A 876 -32.05 -32.01 -6.62
CA LYS A 876 -31.61 -33.29 -6.05
C LYS A 876 -30.80 -34.11 -7.06
N ALA A 877 -29.49 -33.97 -6.99
CA ALA A 877 -28.55 -35.10 -6.88
C ALA A 877 -27.12 -34.51 -6.71
#